data_2d3bb4663f3b3635aec7a8176abff1cd
#
_entry.id   2d3bb4663f3b3635aec7a8176abff1cd
#
_cell.length_a   1.000
_cell.length_b   1.000
_cell.length_c   1.000
_cell.angle_alpha   90.00
_cell.angle_beta   90.00
_cell.angle_gamma   90.00
#
_symmetry.space_group_name_H-M   'P 1'
#
loop_
_entity.id
_entity.type
_entity.pdbx_description
1 polymer ?
#
loop_
_entity_poly.entity_id
_entity_poly.type
_entity_poly.pdbx_seq_one_letter_code
_entity_poly.pdbx_strand_id
1 'polypeptide(L)'
;MADLSSRVNELHDLLNQYSYEYYVEDNPSVPDSEYDKLLHELIKIEEEHPEYKTVDSPTVRVGGEAQASFNKVNHDTPMLSLGNAFNEDDLRKFDQRIREQIGNVEYMCELKIDGLAVSLKYVDGYFVQGLTRGDGTTGEDITENLKTIHAIPLKMKEPLNVEVRGEAYMPRRSFLRLNEEKEKKDEQLFANPRNAAAGSLRQLDSKLTAKRKLSVFIYSVNDFTDFNARSQSEALDELDKLGFTTNKNRARVNNIDGVLEYIEKWTSQRESLPYDIDGIVIKVNDLDQQDEMGFTQKSPRWAIAYKFPAEEVVTKLLDIELSIGRTGVVTPTAILEPVKVAGTTVSRASLHNEDLIHDRDIRIGDSVVVKKAGDIIPEVVRSIPERRPEDAVTYHMPTHCPSCGHELVRIEGEVALRCINPKCQAQLVEGLIHFVSRQAMNIDGLGTKIIQQLYQSELIKDVADIFYLTEEDLLPLDRMGQKKVDNLLAAIQQAKDNSLENLLFGLGIRHLGVKASQVLAEKYETIDRLLTVTEAELVEIHDIGDKVAQSVVTYLENEDIRALIQKLKDKHVNMIYKGIKTSDIEGHPEFSGKTIVLTGKLHQMTRNEASKWLASQGAKVTSSVTKNTDVVIAGEDAGSKLTKAQSLGIEIWTEQQFVDKQNELNS
;
A
#
# COMPACT_ATOMS: atom_id res chain seq x y z
N MET A 1 22.24 6.75 -44.65
CA MET A 1 22.41 6.35 -43.23
C MET A 1 22.59 7.54 -42.32
N ALA A 2 23.49 8.49 -42.48
CA ALA A 2 23.62 9.65 -41.61
C ALA A 2 22.37 10.56 -41.59
N ASP A 3 21.67 10.67 -42.72
CA ASP A 3 20.46 11.48 -42.88
C ASP A 3 19.25 10.86 -42.12
N LEU A 4 19.11 9.53 -42.19
CA LEU A 4 17.99 8.84 -41.52
C LEU A 4 18.13 8.84 -39.97
N SER A 5 19.33 8.63 -39.45
CA SER A 5 19.60 8.73 -38.02
C SER A 5 19.35 10.14 -37.47
N SER A 6 19.72 11.19 -38.23
CA SER A 6 19.42 12.59 -37.88
C SER A 6 17.93 12.85 -37.86
N ARG A 7 17.17 12.28 -38.82
CA ARG A 7 15.70 12.43 -38.86
C ARG A 7 15.01 11.73 -37.71
N VAL A 8 15.48 10.53 -37.31
CA VAL A 8 14.93 9.81 -36.15
C VAL A 8 15.12 10.62 -34.87
N ASN A 9 16.30 11.18 -34.63
CA ASN A 9 16.56 12.03 -33.47
C ASN A 9 15.67 13.28 -33.47
N GLU A 10 15.50 13.93 -34.61
CA GLU A 10 14.60 15.07 -34.75
C GLU A 10 13.16 14.71 -34.43
N LEU A 11 12.67 13.54 -34.92
CA LEU A 11 11.33 13.05 -34.63
C LEU A 11 11.14 12.73 -33.13
N HIS A 12 12.14 12.15 -32.48
CA HIS A 12 12.12 11.93 -31.04
C HIS A 12 11.99 13.22 -30.25
N ASP A 13 12.81 14.24 -30.58
CA ASP A 13 12.79 15.54 -29.90
C ASP A 13 11.45 16.26 -30.11
N LEU A 14 10.96 16.34 -31.34
CA LEU A 14 9.67 16.98 -31.65
C LEU A 14 8.48 16.27 -30.99
N LEU A 15 8.40 14.95 -31.08
CA LEU A 15 7.30 14.18 -30.49
C LEU A 15 7.30 14.25 -28.96
N ASN A 16 8.45 14.23 -28.32
CA ASN A 16 8.55 14.40 -26.86
C ASN A 16 8.18 15.83 -26.45
N GLN A 17 8.61 16.87 -27.18
CA GLN A 17 8.25 18.26 -26.94
C GLN A 17 6.74 18.46 -27.08
N TYR A 18 6.12 18.06 -28.19
CA TYR A 18 4.69 18.24 -28.44
C TYR A 18 3.82 17.43 -27.48
N SER A 19 4.28 16.24 -27.08
CA SER A 19 3.66 15.48 -25.99
C SER A 19 3.67 16.23 -24.67
N TYR A 20 4.79 16.83 -24.31
CA TYR A 20 4.93 17.60 -23.08
C TYR A 20 4.00 18.82 -23.06
N GLU A 21 4.02 19.61 -24.15
CA GLU A 21 3.14 20.78 -24.33
C GLU A 21 1.65 20.39 -24.21
N TYR A 22 1.23 19.28 -24.83
CA TYR A 22 -0.16 18.83 -24.82
C TYR A 22 -0.60 18.22 -23.49
N TYR A 23 0.21 17.28 -22.95
CA TYR A 23 -0.21 16.45 -21.80
C TYR A 23 0.19 17.01 -20.43
N VAL A 24 1.21 17.88 -20.38
CA VAL A 24 1.75 18.44 -19.13
C VAL A 24 1.43 19.92 -19.00
N GLU A 25 1.63 20.71 -20.06
CA GLU A 25 1.41 22.17 -20.03
C GLU A 25 -0.02 22.57 -20.43
N ASP A 26 -0.81 21.64 -20.99
CA ASP A 26 -2.15 21.91 -21.58
C ASP A 26 -2.16 23.11 -22.57
N ASN A 27 -1.03 23.28 -23.27
CA ASN A 27 -0.79 24.38 -24.21
C ASN A 27 -0.11 23.87 -25.49
N PRO A 28 -0.79 23.09 -26.33
CA PRO A 28 -0.20 22.50 -27.53
C PRO A 28 0.16 23.55 -28.58
N SER A 29 1.39 23.49 -29.06
CA SER A 29 1.88 24.35 -30.15
C SER A 29 1.48 23.86 -31.56
N VAL A 30 1.07 22.60 -31.70
CA VAL A 30 0.66 21.98 -32.96
C VAL A 30 -0.69 21.25 -32.82
N PRO A 31 -1.47 21.11 -33.90
CA PRO A 31 -2.71 20.31 -33.88
C PRO A 31 -2.39 18.81 -33.79
N ASP A 32 -3.34 18.03 -33.24
CA ASP A 32 -3.24 16.56 -33.07
C ASP A 32 -2.86 15.86 -34.39
N SER A 33 -3.37 16.34 -35.51
CA SER A 33 -3.10 15.76 -36.84
C SER A 33 -1.62 15.88 -37.26
N GLU A 34 -0.91 16.90 -36.82
CA GLU A 34 0.52 17.04 -37.10
C GLU A 34 1.35 16.12 -36.21
N TYR A 35 1.00 16.02 -34.93
CA TYR A 35 1.60 15.05 -34.03
C TYR A 35 1.45 13.62 -34.53
N ASP A 36 0.22 13.21 -34.92
CA ASP A 36 -0.08 11.88 -35.46
C ASP A 36 0.72 11.56 -36.72
N LYS A 37 0.91 12.55 -37.59
CA LYS A 37 1.70 12.39 -38.82
C LYS A 37 3.16 12.11 -38.52
N LEU A 38 3.77 12.86 -37.58
CA LEU A 38 5.16 12.65 -37.18
C LEU A 38 5.34 11.30 -36.47
N LEU A 39 4.38 10.91 -35.64
CA LEU A 39 4.39 9.61 -34.96
C LEU A 39 4.30 8.46 -35.96
N HIS A 40 3.43 8.54 -36.96
CA HIS A 40 3.33 7.53 -38.04
C HIS A 40 4.60 7.46 -38.90
N GLU A 41 5.26 8.60 -39.15
CA GLU A 41 6.55 8.62 -39.83
C GLU A 41 7.61 7.86 -39.03
N LEU A 42 7.70 8.11 -37.70
CA LEU A 42 8.64 7.41 -36.83
C LEU A 42 8.34 5.89 -36.76
N ILE A 43 7.08 5.50 -36.57
CA ILE A 43 6.68 4.08 -36.55
C ILE A 43 7.13 3.38 -37.85
N LYS A 44 6.89 4.00 -39.00
CA LYS A 44 7.29 3.42 -40.29
C LYS A 44 8.82 3.27 -40.40
N ILE A 45 9.58 4.26 -39.95
CA ILE A 45 11.05 4.17 -39.95
C ILE A 45 11.52 3.03 -39.05
N GLU A 46 10.95 2.88 -37.86
CA GLU A 46 11.32 1.82 -36.90
C GLU A 46 10.87 0.41 -37.37
N GLU A 47 9.80 0.30 -38.15
CA GLU A 47 9.38 -0.97 -38.79
C GLU A 47 10.32 -1.37 -39.94
N GLU A 48 10.73 -0.42 -40.78
CA GLU A 48 11.64 -0.65 -41.89
C GLU A 48 13.10 -0.82 -41.42
N HIS A 49 13.46 -0.19 -40.32
CA HIS A 49 14.80 -0.11 -39.73
C HIS A 49 14.78 -0.34 -38.22
N PRO A 50 14.63 -1.60 -37.74
CA PRO A 50 14.51 -1.92 -36.33
C PRO A 50 15.71 -1.47 -35.48
N GLU A 51 16.87 -1.24 -36.06
CA GLU A 51 18.07 -0.72 -35.41
C GLU A 51 17.92 0.69 -34.85
N TYR A 52 16.91 1.46 -35.31
CA TYR A 52 16.60 2.80 -34.79
C TYR A 52 15.57 2.79 -33.66
N LYS A 53 14.94 1.65 -33.39
CA LYS A 53 13.97 1.52 -32.31
C LYS A 53 14.67 1.43 -30.96
N THR A 54 14.62 2.51 -30.20
CA THR A 54 15.22 2.60 -28.88
C THR A 54 14.18 2.37 -27.78
N VAL A 55 14.66 2.07 -26.56
CA VAL A 55 13.79 1.82 -25.38
C VAL A 55 13.03 3.09 -24.94
N ASP A 56 13.51 4.26 -25.32
CA ASP A 56 12.95 5.58 -25.03
C ASP A 56 12.20 6.19 -26.22
N SER A 57 12.00 5.44 -27.32
CA SER A 57 11.25 5.94 -28.46
C SER A 57 9.83 6.35 -28.08
N PRO A 58 9.31 7.50 -28.57
CA PRO A 58 7.90 7.87 -28.39
C PRO A 58 6.90 6.79 -28.85
N THR A 59 7.31 5.90 -29.75
CA THR A 59 6.44 4.83 -30.28
C THR A 59 6.11 3.74 -29.24
N VAL A 60 6.93 3.54 -28.21
CA VAL A 60 6.62 2.56 -27.13
C VAL A 60 5.45 2.99 -26.25
N ARG A 61 5.05 4.27 -26.28
CA ARG A 61 3.88 4.79 -25.55
C ARG A 61 2.54 4.33 -26.14
N VAL A 62 2.52 3.78 -27.33
CA VAL A 62 1.30 3.26 -27.99
C VAL A 62 0.80 1.96 -27.37
N GLY A 63 1.62 1.34 -26.53
CA GLY A 63 1.34 0.10 -25.82
C GLY A 63 1.87 -1.15 -26.52
N GLY A 64 2.35 -2.11 -25.72
CA GLY A 64 2.92 -3.38 -26.16
C GLY A 64 1.86 -4.48 -26.41
N GLU A 65 2.32 -5.73 -26.41
CA GLU A 65 1.46 -6.91 -26.43
C GLU A 65 0.76 -7.07 -25.05
N ALA A 66 -0.45 -7.67 -25.10
CA ALA A 66 -1.20 -7.94 -23.87
C ALA A 66 -0.49 -8.99 -23.00
N GLN A 67 -0.36 -8.71 -21.71
CA GLN A 67 0.23 -9.61 -20.73
C GLN A 67 -0.76 -10.69 -20.28
N ALA A 68 -0.25 -11.85 -19.85
CA ALA A 68 -1.08 -12.91 -19.28
C ALA A 68 -1.47 -12.61 -17.82
N SER A 69 -0.54 -11.99 -17.05
CA SER A 69 -0.70 -11.58 -15.66
C SER A 69 0.37 -10.56 -15.28
N PHE A 70 0.19 -9.86 -14.17
CA PHE A 70 1.23 -9.00 -13.59
C PHE A 70 2.16 -9.80 -12.68
N ASN A 71 3.46 -9.59 -12.84
CA ASN A 71 4.46 -10.14 -11.94
C ASN A 71 4.44 -9.38 -10.60
N LYS A 72 4.62 -10.09 -9.50
CA LYS A 72 4.82 -9.49 -8.17
C LYS A 72 6.31 -9.22 -7.95
N VAL A 73 6.65 -8.02 -7.53
CA VAL A 73 8.03 -7.58 -7.29
C VAL A 73 8.13 -6.90 -5.93
N ASN A 74 9.16 -7.22 -5.17
CA ASN A 74 9.43 -6.55 -3.91
C ASN A 74 10.03 -5.16 -4.15
N HIS A 75 9.54 -4.17 -3.38
CA HIS A 75 10.12 -2.85 -3.38
C HIS A 75 11.51 -2.86 -2.73
N ASP A 76 12.46 -2.16 -3.32
CA ASP A 76 13.79 -1.98 -2.72
C ASP A 76 13.69 -1.24 -1.37
N THR A 77 12.77 -0.28 -1.28
CA THR A 77 12.41 0.42 -0.04
C THR A 77 10.90 0.34 0.16
N PRO A 78 10.38 -0.02 1.34
CA PRO A 78 8.93 -0.13 1.58
C PRO A 78 8.16 1.16 1.24
N MET A 79 6.99 1.03 0.62
CA MET A 79 6.06 2.13 0.35
C MET A 79 5.09 2.30 1.52
N LEU A 80 5.50 3.09 2.51
CA LEU A 80 4.73 3.31 3.73
C LEU A 80 3.50 4.20 3.47
N SER A 81 2.48 4.05 4.31
CA SER A 81 1.34 4.96 4.36
C SER A 81 1.68 6.21 5.16
N LEU A 82 0.89 7.27 5.04
CA LEU A 82 0.98 8.45 5.91
C LEU A 82 0.05 8.30 7.12
N GLY A 83 0.44 8.90 8.26
CA GLY A 83 -0.49 9.15 9.35
C GLY A 83 -1.57 10.13 8.92
N ASN A 84 -2.75 10.12 9.55
CA ASN A 84 -3.84 11.02 9.22
C ASN A 84 -4.08 12.05 10.33
N ALA A 85 -4.44 13.28 9.94
CA ALA A 85 -5.01 14.31 10.77
C ALA A 85 -6.36 14.73 10.18
N PHE A 86 -7.37 14.99 11.01
CA PHE A 86 -8.73 15.31 10.59
C PHE A 86 -9.17 16.71 11.03
N ASN A 87 -8.39 17.35 11.88
CA ASN A 87 -8.69 18.65 12.46
C ASN A 87 -7.40 19.40 12.84
N GLU A 88 -7.54 20.65 13.25
CA GLU A 88 -6.43 21.49 13.68
C GLU A 88 -5.69 20.94 14.90
N ASP A 89 -6.40 20.36 15.86
CA ASP A 89 -5.81 19.78 17.08
C ASP A 89 -4.84 18.63 16.74
N ASP A 90 -5.20 17.78 15.78
CA ASP A 90 -4.31 16.69 15.34
C ASP A 90 -3.03 17.24 14.72
N LEU A 91 -3.13 18.33 13.95
CA LEU A 91 -1.99 19.00 13.32
C LEU A 91 -1.10 19.68 14.37
N ARG A 92 -1.69 20.36 15.37
CA ARG A 92 -0.93 20.98 16.46
C ARG A 92 -0.22 19.95 17.34
N LYS A 93 -0.82 18.77 17.59
CA LYS A 93 -0.17 17.66 18.25
C LYS A 93 1.00 17.07 17.43
N PHE A 94 0.83 17.02 16.11
CA PHE A 94 1.90 16.62 15.19
C PHE A 94 3.08 17.61 15.27
N ASP A 95 2.82 18.92 15.15
CA ASP A 95 3.84 19.97 15.26
C ASP A 95 4.54 19.96 16.62
N GLN A 96 3.78 19.82 17.72
CA GLN A 96 4.36 19.73 19.06
C GLN A 96 5.35 18.57 19.19
N ARG A 97 4.95 17.37 18.75
CA ARG A 97 5.81 16.18 18.79
C ARG A 97 7.11 16.37 17.98
N ILE A 98 7.01 17.04 16.81
CA ILE A 98 8.18 17.32 15.98
C ILE A 98 9.10 18.31 16.71
N ARG A 99 8.55 19.41 17.22
CA ARG A 99 9.32 20.46 17.91
C ARG A 99 9.99 19.96 19.19
N GLU A 100 9.36 19.05 19.92
CA GLU A 100 9.95 18.42 21.10
C GLU A 100 11.22 17.60 20.75
N GLN A 101 11.27 17.04 19.54
CA GLN A 101 12.40 16.21 19.12
C GLN A 101 13.49 17.00 18.39
N ILE A 102 13.13 17.90 17.45
CA ILE A 102 14.07 18.56 16.55
C ILE A 102 14.08 20.10 16.67
N GLY A 103 13.24 20.71 17.50
CA GLY A 103 13.19 22.15 17.71
C GLY A 103 12.47 22.90 16.59
N ASN A 104 13.15 23.89 15.99
CA ASN A 104 12.55 24.67 14.91
C ASN A 104 12.40 23.84 13.64
N VAL A 105 11.25 23.97 13.01
CA VAL A 105 10.88 23.21 11.81
C VAL A 105 10.17 24.09 10.79
N GLU A 106 10.51 23.88 9.52
CA GLU A 106 9.76 24.36 8.36
C GLU A 106 9.02 23.19 7.74
N TYR A 107 7.86 23.46 7.19
CA TYR A 107 7.04 22.45 6.52
C TYR A 107 6.96 22.68 5.02
N MET A 108 6.92 21.59 4.28
CA MET A 108 6.50 21.53 2.89
C MET A 108 5.08 21.02 2.82
N CYS A 109 4.17 21.83 2.28
CA CYS A 109 2.77 21.49 2.05
C CYS A 109 2.56 21.12 0.59
N GLU A 110 1.97 19.97 0.33
CA GLU A 110 1.69 19.44 -0.99
C GLU A 110 0.22 19.02 -1.08
N LEU A 111 -0.39 19.10 -2.26
CA LEU A 111 -1.74 18.58 -2.47
C LEU A 111 -1.71 17.05 -2.44
N LYS A 112 -2.63 16.46 -1.68
CA LYS A 112 -2.82 15.01 -1.65
C LYS A 112 -3.70 14.59 -2.82
N ILE A 113 -3.04 14.18 -3.89
CA ILE A 113 -3.73 13.74 -5.11
C ILE A 113 -4.51 12.46 -4.84
N ASP A 114 -5.73 12.38 -5.33
CA ASP A 114 -6.58 11.20 -5.20
C ASP A 114 -6.38 10.25 -6.40
N GLY A 115 -5.38 9.40 -6.31
CA GLY A 115 -4.94 8.50 -7.36
C GLY A 115 -4.45 7.15 -6.85
N LEU A 116 -3.45 6.60 -7.53
CA LEU A 116 -2.77 5.34 -7.20
C LEU A 116 -1.28 5.59 -7.06
N ALA A 117 -0.73 5.28 -5.89
CA ALA A 117 0.70 5.42 -5.65
C ALA A 117 1.51 4.43 -6.50
N VAL A 118 2.56 4.95 -7.15
CA VAL A 118 3.46 4.20 -8.01
C VAL A 118 4.92 4.50 -7.66
N SER A 119 5.78 3.49 -7.85
CA SER A 119 7.24 3.63 -7.80
C SER A 119 7.79 3.49 -9.21
N LEU A 120 8.72 4.37 -9.60
CA LEU A 120 9.36 4.40 -10.90
C LEU A 120 10.88 4.31 -10.71
N LYS A 121 11.50 3.30 -11.31
CA LYS A 121 12.95 3.06 -11.25
C LYS A 121 13.59 3.44 -12.56
N TYR A 122 14.66 4.22 -12.45
CA TYR A 122 15.49 4.64 -13.57
C TYR A 122 16.91 4.13 -13.38
N VAL A 123 17.52 3.66 -14.48
CA VAL A 123 18.93 3.25 -14.55
C VAL A 123 19.57 3.96 -15.72
N ASP A 124 20.69 4.62 -15.49
CA ASP A 124 21.39 5.45 -16.50
C ASP A 124 20.45 6.46 -17.20
N GLY A 125 19.49 6.96 -16.43
CA GLY A 125 18.47 7.90 -16.91
C GLY A 125 17.30 7.28 -17.65
N TYR A 126 17.26 5.95 -17.89
CA TYR A 126 16.16 5.29 -18.60
C TYR A 126 15.14 4.68 -17.63
N PHE A 127 13.85 4.83 -17.93
CA PHE A 127 12.78 4.20 -17.18
C PHE A 127 12.79 2.69 -17.41
N VAL A 128 13.13 1.92 -16.38
CA VAL A 128 13.30 0.47 -16.48
C VAL A 128 12.20 -0.33 -15.80
N GLN A 129 11.59 0.19 -14.73
CA GLN A 129 10.57 -0.53 -13.98
C GLN A 129 9.60 0.40 -13.28
N GLY A 130 8.32 0.01 -13.28
CA GLY A 130 7.28 0.72 -12.56
C GLY A 130 6.36 -0.25 -11.82
N LEU A 131 6.15 0.02 -10.52
CA LEU A 131 5.43 -0.86 -9.60
C LEU A 131 4.25 -0.13 -8.97
N THR A 132 3.15 -0.87 -8.71
CA THR A 132 2.11 -0.40 -7.78
C THR A 132 2.61 -0.49 -6.34
N ARG A 133 2.01 0.27 -5.41
CA ARG A 133 2.33 0.15 -3.99
C ARG A 133 2.11 -1.27 -3.44
N GLY A 134 1.07 -1.96 -3.91
CA GLY A 134 0.69 -3.25 -3.36
C GLY A 134 0.35 -3.17 -1.88
N ASP A 135 0.97 -4.05 -1.06
CA ASP A 135 0.88 -4.03 0.41
C ASP A 135 1.93 -3.12 1.08
N GLY A 136 2.74 -2.46 0.28
CA GLY A 136 3.85 -1.61 0.72
C GLY A 136 5.21 -2.30 0.67
N THR A 137 5.25 -3.63 0.68
CA THR A 137 6.48 -4.43 0.54
C THR A 137 6.58 -5.04 -0.85
N THR A 138 5.46 -5.53 -1.39
CA THR A 138 5.36 -6.18 -2.70
C THR A 138 4.34 -5.46 -3.56
N GLY A 139 4.74 -5.02 -4.75
CA GLY A 139 3.88 -4.40 -5.77
C GLY A 139 3.67 -5.29 -7.00
N GLU A 140 2.77 -4.87 -7.88
CA GLU A 140 2.57 -5.45 -9.20
C GLU A 140 3.41 -4.66 -10.22
N ASP A 141 4.16 -5.36 -11.07
CA ASP A 141 4.90 -4.74 -12.17
C ASP A 141 3.93 -4.29 -13.27
N ILE A 142 3.77 -2.99 -13.40
CA ILE A 142 2.90 -2.34 -14.37
C ILE A 142 3.70 -1.43 -15.33
N THR A 143 4.96 -1.75 -15.54
CA THR A 143 5.90 -0.95 -16.34
C THR A 143 5.32 -0.57 -17.69
N GLU A 144 4.77 -1.54 -18.44
CA GLU A 144 4.23 -1.29 -19.77
C GLU A 144 3.00 -0.35 -19.76
N ASN A 145 2.21 -0.40 -18.70
CA ASN A 145 1.08 0.52 -18.54
C ASN A 145 1.56 1.93 -18.18
N LEU A 146 2.57 2.05 -17.31
CA LEU A 146 3.15 3.34 -16.94
C LEU A 146 3.89 4.01 -18.08
N LYS A 147 4.53 3.26 -18.98
CA LYS A 147 5.14 3.81 -20.20
C LYS A 147 4.14 4.58 -21.09
N THR A 148 2.84 4.23 -21.02
CA THR A 148 1.79 4.94 -21.78
C THR A 148 1.43 6.31 -21.21
N ILE A 149 1.87 6.64 -19.99
CA ILE A 149 1.61 7.94 -19.35
C ILE A 149 2.65 8.95 -19.83
N HIS A 150 2.22 9.95 -20.58
CA HIS A 150 3.11 10.93 -21.20
C HIS A 150 3.86 11.81 -20.17
N ALA A 151 3.29 12.04 -19.00
CA ALA A 151 3.93 12.76 -17.90
C ALA A 151 5.10 11.99 -17.24
N ILE A 152 5.31 10.71 -17.58
CA ILE A 152 6.46 9.91 -17.15
C ILE A 152 7.54 10.02 -18.25
N PRO A 153 8.72 10.60 -17.97
CA PRO A 153 9.81 10.59 -18.93
C PRO A 153 10.33 9.17 -19.13
N LEU A 154 10.42 8.68 -20.37
CA LEU A 154 11.06 7.39 -20.66
C LEU A 154 12.57 7.48 -20.50
N LYS A 155 13.11 8.71 -20.64
CA LYS A 155 14.51 9.06 -20.40
C LYS A 155 14.57 10.40 -19.68
N MET A 156 15.32 10.44 -18.58
CA MET A 156 15.61 11.69 -17.87
C MET A 156 16.61 12.55 -18.66
N LYS A 157 16.65 13.81 -18.31
CA LYS A 157 17.61 14.76 -18.93
C LYS A 157 19.07 14.46 -18.54
N GLU A 158 19.28 13.77 -17.42
CA GLU A 158 20.59 13.36 -16.93
C GLU A 158 20.64 11.85 -16.70
N PRO A 159 21.79 11.18 -16.94
CA PRO A 159 21.94 9.73 -16.80
C PRO A 159 22.16 9.33 -15.34
N LEU A 160 21.11 9.47 -14.49
CA LEU A 160 21.17 9.13 -13.08
C LEU A 160 20.47 7.79 -12.81
N ASN A 161 20.88 7.13 -11.71
CA ASN A 161 20.16 6.01 -11.13
C ASN A 161 19.29 6.56 -10.00
N VAL A 162 17.96 6.43 -10.12
CA VAL A 162 17.04 6.98 -9.14
C VAL A 162 15.75 6.17 -9.09
N GLU A 163 15.20 6.02 -7.89
CA GLU A 163 13.82 5.57 -7.67
C GLU A 163 12.99 6.75 -7.16
N VAL A 164 11.92 7.06 -7.89
CA VAL A 164 11.00 8.14 -7.54
C VAL A 164 9.61 7.57 -7.27
N ARG A 165 8.84 8.27 -6.43
CA ARG A 165 7.45 7.92 -6.14
C ARG A 165 6.51 9.03 -6.55
N GLY A 166 5.37 8.63 -7.05
CA GLY A 166 4.34 9.55 -7.50
C GLY A 166 2.95 8.98 -7.32
N GLU A 167 1.98 9.82 -7.64
CA GLU A 167 0.57 9.44 -7.69
C GLU A 167 0.09 9.49 -9.13
N ALA A 168 -0.23 8.32 -9.68
CA ALA A 168 -0.88 8.23 -10.99
C ALA A 168 -2.38 8.49 -10.82
N TYR A 169 -2.94 9.38 -11.61
CA TYR A 169 -4.31 9.82 -11.50
C TYR A 169 -4.98 9.98 -12.87
N MET A 170 -6.29 10.05 -12.86
CA MET A 170 -7.08 10.37 -14.06
C MET A 170 -7.54 11.83 -13.98
N PRO A 171 -7.13 12.70 -14.94
CA PRO A 171 -7.68 14.05 -15.04
C PRO A 171 -9.20 14.03 -15.18
N ARG A 172 -9.91 15.00 -14.58
CA ARG A 172 -11.39 15.09 -14.62
C ARG A 172 -11.94 15.04 -16.04
N ARG A 173 -11.29 15.73 -16.97
CA ARG A 173 -11.66 15.71 -18.40
C ARG A 173 -11.58 14.29 -19.00
N SER A 174 -10.52 13.54 -18.69
CA SER A 174 -10.36 12.16 -19.16
C SER A 174 -11.41 11.23 -18.57
N PHE A 175 -11.73 11.41 -17.26
CA PHE A 175 -12.76 10.64 -16.57
C PHE A 175 -14.16 10.85 -17.16
N LEU A 176 -14.55 12.10 -17.39
CA LEU A 176 -15.86 12.41 -18.01
C LEU A 176 -15.98 11.77 -19.38
N ARG A 177 -14.95 11.94 -20.25
CA ARG A 177 -14.94 11.33 -21.57
C ARG A 177 -15.03 9.80 -21.51
N LEU A 178 -14.27 9.17 -20.60
CA LEU A 178 -14.29 7.71 -20.45
C LEU A 178 -15.68 7.21 -20.05
N ASN A 179 -16.36 7.89 -19.13
CA ASN A 179 -17.72 7.51 -18.72
C ASN A 179 -18.76 7.76 -19.83
N GLU A 180 -18.64 8.84 -20.60
CA GLU A 180 -19.49 9.06 -21.79
C GLU A 180 -19.33 7.93 -22.85
N GLU A 181 -18.08 7.47 -23.08
CA GLU A 181 -17.84 6.34 -23.99
C GLU A 181 -18.42 5.03 -23.47
N LYS A 182 -18.37 4.79 -22.15
CA LYS A 182 -18.96 3.61 -21.50
C LYS A 182 -20.49 3.64 -21.54
N GLU A 183 -21.08 4.81 -21.28
CA GLU A 183 -22.53 5.00 -21.36
C GLU A 183 -23.08 4.72 -22.76
N LYS A 184 -22.39 5.19 -23.82
CA LYS A 184 -22.74 4.88 -25.22
C LYS A 184 -22.69 3.40 -25.56
N LYS A 185 -21.92 2.60 -24.78
CA LYS A 185 -21.76 1.14 -24.96
C LYS A 185 -22.59 0.31 -23.99
N ASP A 186 -23.42 0.96 -23.16
CA ASP A 186 -24.18 0.33 -22.09
C ASP A 186 -23.28 -0.47 -21.10
N GLU A 187 -22.06 0.05 -20.84
CA GLU A 187 -21.11 -0.51 -19.91
C GLU A 187 -21.21 0.16 -18.54
N GLN A 188 -20.81 -0.56 -17.49
CA GLN A 188 -20.77 -0.01 -16.13
C GLN A 188 -19.81 1.18 -16.04
N LEU A 189 -20.31 2.32 -15.54
CA LEU A 189 -19.53 3.54 -15.35
C LEU A 189 -18.56 3.41 -14.19
N PHE A 190 -17.45 4.13 -14.25
CA PHE A 190 -16.58 4.30 -13.10
C PHE A 190 -17.18 5.29 -12.10
N ALA A 191 -17.06 4.96 -10.83
CA ALA A 191 -17.64 5.76 -9.74
C ALA A 191 -16.92 7.09 -9.50
N ASN A 192 -15.59 7.11 -9.65
CA ASN A 192 -14.75 8.28 -9.47
C ASN A 192 -13.43 8.16 -10.27
N PRO A 193 -12.66 9.29 -10.42
CA PRO A 193 -11.39 9.30 -11.14
C PRO A 193 -10.34 8.34 -10.57
N ARG A 194 -10.27 8.17 -9.24
CA ARG A 194 -9.34 7.24 -8.59
C ARG A 194 -9.59 5.80 -9.00
N ASN A 195 -10.85 5.34 -8.95
CA ASN A 195 -11.21 3.98 -9.37
C ASN A 195 -10.96 3.77 -10.86
N ALA A 196 -11.20 4.80 -11.67
CA ALA A 196 -10.91 4.76 -13.10
C ALA A 196 -9.41 4.68 -13.38
N ALA A 197 -8.57 5.41 -12.63
CA ALA A 197 -7.11 5.34 -12.74
C ALA A 197 -6.60 3.96 -12.32
N ALA A 198 -7.01 3.45 -11.15
CA ALA A 198 -6.61 2.13 -10.66
C ALA A 198 -7.01 1.01 -11.62
N GLY A 199 -8.27 1.02 -12.12
CA GLY A 199 -8.75 0.06 -13.09
C GLY A 199 -8.06 0.17 -14.46
N SER A 200 -7.51 1.35 -14.80
CA SER A 200 -6.76 1.56 -16.03
C SER A 200 -5.35 1.02 -15.95
N LEU A 201 -4.65 1.26 -14.83
CA LEU A 201 -3.28 0.78 -14.61
C LEU A 201 -3.20 -0.75 -14.44
N ARG A 202 -4.31 -1.40 -14.13
CA ARG A 202 -4.39 -2.86 -13.99
C ARG A 202 -5.01 -3.55 -15.22
N GLN A 203 -4.97 -2.90 -16.39
CA GLN A 203 -5.31 -3.54 -17.66
C GLN A 203 -4.13 -4.41 -18.13
N LEU A 204 -4.41 -5.65 -18.52
CA LEU A 204 -3.40 -6.54 -19.09
C LEU A 204 -2.94 -6.08 -20.47
N ASP A 205 -3.80 -5.39 -21.21
CA ASP A 205 -3.49 -4.75 -22.49
C ASP A 205 -3.21 -3.25 -22.27
N SER A 206 -1.94 -2.86 -22.36
CA SER A 206 -1.48 -1.48 -22.18
C SER A 206 -2.02 -0.50 -23.22
N LYS A 207 -2.48 -0.98 -24.39
CA LYS A 207 -3.18 -0.15 -25.39
C LYS A 207 -4.49 0.42 -24.84
N LEU A 208 -5.17 -0.32 -23.95
CA LEU A 208 -6.36 0.19 -23.27
C LEU A 208 -6.00 1.29 -22.27
N THR A 209 -4.86 1.14 -21.56
CA THR A 209 -4.35 2.16 -20.65
C THR A 209 -4.00 3.44 -21.40
N ALA A 210 -3.30 3.33 -22.53
CA ALA A 210 -2.92 4.48 -23.37
C ALA A 210 -4.14 5.33 -23.78
N LYS A 211 -5.26 4.71 -24.16
CA LYS A 211 -6.50 5.42 -24.55
C LYS A 211 -7.13 6.20 -23.41
N ARG A 212 -6.81 5.87 -22.16
CA ARG A 212 -7.45 6.47 -20.96
C ARG A 212 -6.81 7.75 -20.49
N LYS A 213 -5.66 8.15 -21.09
CA LYS A 213 -4.97 9.43 -20.86
C LYS A 213 -4.79 9.74 -19.37
N LEU A 214 -4.10 8.87 -18.66
CA LEU A 214 -3.69 9.09 -17.28
C LEU A 214 -2.57 10.12 -17.19
N SER A 215 -2.37 10.68 -16.00
CA SER A 215 -1.23 11.53 -15.66
C SER A 215 -0.59 11.10 -14.34
N VAL A 216 0.55 11.71 -13.96
CA VAL A 216 1.26 11.43 -12.72
C VAL A 216 1.84 12.71 -12.15
N PHE A 217 1.84 12.83 -10.81
CA PHE A 217 2.69 13.78 -10.11
C PHE A 217 3.72 13.04 -9.26
N ILE A 218 4.98 13.35 -9.45
CA ILE A 218 6.06 12.83 -8.62
C ILE A 218 6.19 13.69 -7.37
N TYR A 219 6.29 13.05 -6.20
CA TYR A 219 6.29 13.72 -4.90
C TYR A 219 7.45 13.32 -3.98
N SER A 220 8.23 12.32 -4.31
CA SER A 220 9.43 11.96 -3.54
C SER A 220 10.46 11.19 -4.34
N VAL A 221 11.70 11.30 -3.86
CA VAL A 221 12.85 10.49 -4.25
C VAL A 221 13.15 9.54 -3.10
N ASN A 222 13.48 8.30 -3.39
CA ASN A 222 13.81 7.30 -2.36
C ASN A 222 15.30 7.07 -2.24
N ASP A 223 16.03 7.20 -3.33
CA ASP A 223 17.48 7.09 -3.34
C ASP A 223 18.10 8.45 -3.68
N PHE A 224 18.81 9.02 -2.73
CA PHE A 224 19.49 10.31 -2.85
C PHE A 224 20.97 10.17 -3.22
N THR A 225 21.45 8.98 -3.57
CA THR A 225 22.89 8.72 -3.81
C THR A 225 23.43 9.57 -4.92
N ASP A 226 22.69 9.68 -6.02
CA ASP A 226 23.05 10.54 -7.18
C ASP A 226 22.25 11.85 -7.20
N PHE A 227 21.47 12.12 -6.14
CA PHE A 227 20.50 13.20 -6.10
C PHE A 227 20.87 14.22 -5.03
N ASN A 228 21.20 15.44 -5.42
CA ASN A 228 21.72 16.45 -4.52
C ASN A 228 20.64 17.43 -4.06
N ALA A 229 19.94 17.11 -2.96
CA ALA A 229 18.99 18.01 -2.32
C ALA A 229 19.13 17.94 -0.79
N ARG A 230 18.94 19.08 -0.11
CA ARG A 230 18.95 19.18 1.36
C ARG A 230 17.57 19.36 1.95
N SER A 231 16.58 19.64 1.11
CA SER A 231 15.21 19.85 1.54
C SER A 231 14.23 19.21 0.57
N GLN A 232 13.02 18.95 1.05
CA GLN A 232 11.89 18.47 0.23
C GLN A 232 11.58 19.43 -0.93
N SER A 233 11.66 20.74 -0.66
CA SER A 233 11.44 21.75 -1.71
C SER A 233 12.50 21.69 -2.80
N GLU A 234 13.78 21.58 -2.44
CA GLU A 234 14.88 21.41 -3.40
C GLU A 234 14.76 20.11 -4.18
N ALA A 235 14.37 19.01 -3.52
CA ALA A 235 14.17 17.71 -4.16
C ALA A 235 13.09 17.79 -5.26
N LEU A 236 11.98 18.48 -4.99
CA LEU A 236 10.92 18.69 -5.98
C LEU A 236 11.36 19.59 -7.13
N ASP A 237 12.16 20.64 -6.87
CA ASP A 237 12.70 21.52 -7.89
C ASP A 237 13.72 20.77 -8.79
N GLU A 238 14.50 19.88 -8.20
CA GLU A 238 15.46 19.05 -8.95
C GLU A 238 14.76 18.01 -9.82
N LEU A 239 13.72 17.37 -9.31
CA LEU A 239 12.87 16.48 -10.11
C LEU A 239 12.29 17.18 -11.34
N ASP A 240 11.84 18.43 -11.20
CA ASP A 240 11.36 19.23 -12.33
C ASP A 240 12.47 19.47 -13.38
N LYS A 241 13.70 19.74 -12.96
CA LYS A 241 14.85 19.92 -13.87
C LYS A 241 15.19 18.63 -14.62
N LEU A 242 15.08 17.48 -13.97
CA LEU A 242 15.30 16.16 -14.56
C LEU A 242 14.22 15.75 -15.56
N GLY A 243 13.10 16.49 -15.63
CA GLY A 243 12.00 16.27 -16.58
C GLY A 243 10.79 15.54 -15.99
N PHE A 244 10.75 15.34 -14.67
CA PHE A 244 9.56 14.80 -14.01
C PHE A 244 8.49 15.89 -13.86
N THR A 245 7.24 15.44 -13.82
CA THR A 245 6.11 16.32 -13.54
C THR A 245 5.83 16.31 -12.04
N THR A 246 6.07 17.44 -11.36
CA THR A 246 5.68 17.63 -9.95
C THR A 246 4.49 18.58 -9.85
N ASN A 247 3.73 18.47 -8.74
CA ASN A 247 2.63 19.39 -8.51
C ASN A 247 3.16 20.79 -8.14
N LYS A 248 2.76 21.81 -8.90
CA LYS A 248 3.20 23.20 -8.69
C LYS A 248 2.44 23.92 -7.59
N ASN A 249 1.28 23.37 -7.19
CA ASN A 249 0.48 23.90 -6.08
C ASN A 249 1.06 23.42 -4.73
N ARG A 250 2.35 23.64 -4.52
CA ARG A 250 3.06 23.34 -3.28
C ARG A 250 3.51 24.62 -2.59
N ALA A 251 3.70 24.56 -1.29
CA ALA A 251 4.18 25.72 -0.53
C ALA A 251 5.11 25.30 0.61
N ARG A 252 6.23 26.01 0.74
CA ARG A 252 7.08 25.97 1.93
C ARG A 252 6.56 26.99 2.94
N VAL A 253 6.37 26.58 4.20
CA VAL A 253 5.86 27.41 5.27
C VAL A 253 6.71 27.27 6.53
N ASN A 254 6.82 28.34 7.32
CA ASN A 254 7.78 28.41 8.43
C ASN A 254 7.27 27.79 9.74
N ASN A 255 5.97 27.50 9.83
CA ASN A 255 5.34 26.99 11.06
C ASN A 255 3.97 26.38 10.77
N ILE A 256 3.33 25.86 11.83
CA ILE A 256 2.03 25.21 11.74
C ILE A 256 0.90 26.19 11.32
N ASP A 257 1.00 27.47 11.64
CA ASP A 257 -0.06 28.43 11.25
C ASP A 257 -0.04 28.63 9.73
N GLY A 258 1.14 28.68 9.09
CA GLY A 258 1.25 28.66 7.63
C GLY A 258 0.70 27.38 6.98
N VAL A 259 0.79 26.23 7.68
CA VAL A 259 0.14 24.98 7.24
C VAL A 259 -1.37 25.14 7.23
N LEU A 260 -1.94 25.71 8.30
CA LEU A 260 -3.39 25.93 8.43
C LEU A 260 -3.92 26.89 7.35
N GLU A 261 -3.21 27.99 7.06
CA GLU A 261 -3.55 28.91 5.96
C GLU A 261 -3.56 28.19 4.58
N TYR A 262 -2.58 27.33 4.34
CA TYR A 262 -2.52 26.54 3.11
C TYR A 262 -3.69 25.54 3.00
N ILE A 263 -4.07 24.91 4.10
CA ILE A 263 -5.23 24.01 4.17
C ILE A 263 -6.54 24.77 3.88
N GLU A 264 -6.74 25.92 4.51
CA GLU A 264 -7.93 26.76 4.30
C GLU A 264 -8.08 27.18 2.85
N LYS A 265 -6.98 27.65 2.24
CA LYS A 265 -6.94 28.00 0.82
C LYS A 265 -7.42 26.84 -0.05
N TRP A 266 -6.87 25.65 0.11
CA TRP A 266 -7.19 24.53 -0.78
C TRP A 266 -8.51 23.84 -0.43
N THR A 267 -8.99 23.95 0.79
CA THR A 267 -10.37 23.54 1.15
C THR A 267 -11.39 24.29 0.32
N SER A 268 -11.17 25.60 0.08
CA SER A 268 -12.07 26.43 -0.71
C SER A 268 -11.86 26.32 -2.22
N GLN A 269 -10.65 26.02 -2.69
CA GLN A 269 -10.28 26.06 -4.11
C GLN A 269 -10.17 24.69 -4.78
N ARG A 270 -10.33 23.57 -4.04
CA ARG A 270 -10.14 22.21 -4.57
C ARG A 270 -10.97 21.88 -5.81
N GLU A 271 -12.16 22.48 -5.93
CA GLU A 271 -13.06 22.22 -7.06
C GLU A 271 -12.56 22.83 -8.37
N SER A 272 -11.72 23.88 -8.31
CA SER A 272 -11.13 24.52 -9.48
C SER A 272 -9.99 23.70 -10.12
N LEU A 273 -9.51 22.66 -9.45
CA LEU A 273 -8.42 21.82 -9.96
C LEU A 273 -8.91 20.89 -11.07
N PRO A 274 -8.08 20.61 -12.10
CA PRO A 274 -8.42 19.66 -13.15
C PRO A 274 -8.28 18.18 -12.72
N TYR A 275 -7.97 17.94 -11.46
CA TYR A 275 -7.83 16.63 -10.81
C TYR A 275 -8.42 16.66 -9.40
N ASP A 276 -8.68 15.49 -8.82
CA ASP A 276 -9.22 15.38 -7.48
C ASP A 276 -8.11 15.29 -6.43
N ILE A 277 -8.38 15.90 -5.27
CA ILE A 277 -7.55 15.84 -4.08
C ILE A 277 -8.39 15.43 -2.86
N ASP A 278 -7.85 14.60 -1.99
CA ASP A 278 -8.52 14.12 -0.78
C ASP A 278 -7.97 14.74 0.51
N GLY A 279 -7.02 15.67 0.39
CA GLY A 279 -6.39 16.33 1.52
C GLY A 279 -5.12 17.09 1.18
N ILE A 280 -4.30 17.31 2.19
CA ILE A 280 -2.99 17.97 2.11
C ILE A 280 -1.96 17.07 2.77
N VAL A 281 -0.79 16.92 2.15
CA VAL A 281 0.37 16.26 2.76
C VAL A 281 1.29 17.33 3.35
N ILE A 282 1.59 17.21 4.62
CA ILE A 282 2.51 18.07 5.35
C ILE A 282 3.77 17.25 5.64
N LYS A 283 4.92 17.75 5.22
CA LYS A 283 6.24 17.13 5.43
C LYS A 283 7.17 18.11 6.12
N VAL A 284 8.03 17.63 7.01
CA VAL A 284 9.20 18.40 7.47
C VAL A 284 10.04 18.69 6.23
N ASN A 285 10.41 19.98 6.02
CA ASN A 285 11.07 20.37 4.78
C ASN A 285 12.56 19.97 4.71
N ASP A 286 13.26 19.97 5.82
CA ASP A 286 14.67 19.59 5.93
C ASP A 286 14.84 18.06 5.91
N LEU A 287 15.66 17.53 4.99
CA LEU A 287 15.85 16.08 4.82
C LEU A 287 16.67 15.45 5.97
N ASP A 288 17.61 16.18 6.56
CA ASP A 288 18.35 15.70 7.72
C ASP A 288 17.42 15.57 8.93
N GLN A 289 16.48 16.52 9.11
CA GLN A 289 15.44 16.43 10.14
C GLN A 289 14.45 15.29 9.86
N GLN A 290 14.08 15.01 8.60
CA GLN A 290 13.27 13.83 8.26
C GLN A 290 13.97 12.54 8.67
N ASP A 291 15.25 12.43 8.40
CA ASP A 291 16.07 11.28 8.75
C ASP A 291 16.21 11.13 10.28
N GLU A 292 16.34 12.23 11.02
CA GLU A 292 16.40 12.22 12.48
C GLU A 292 15.08 11.75 13.11
N MET A 293 13.95 12.17 12.56
CA MET A 293 12.62 11.75 12.99
C MET A 293 12.36 10.26 12.70
N GLY A 294 12.85 9.77 11.56
CA GLY A 294 12.72 8.38 11.15
C GLY A 294 11.28 7.94 10.87
N PHE A 295 11.06 6.63 11.02
CA PHE A 295 9.83 5.95 10.63
C PHE A 295 9.24 5.13 11.77
N THR A 296 7.93 4.92 11.73
CA THR A 296 7.26 3.81 12.41
C THR A 296 7.17 2.62 11.43
N GLN A 297 6.63 1.50 11.86
CA GLN A 297 6.38 0.37 10.96
C GLN A 297 5.41 0.68 9.81
N LYS A 298 4.54 1.68 9.98
CA LYS A 298 3.45 1.97 9.05
C LYS A 298 3.60 3.32 8.35
N SER A 299 4.32 4.27 8.96
CA SER A 299 4.35 5.65 8.46
C SER A 299 5.63 6.39 8.86
N PRO A 300 6.06 7.39 8.07
CA PRO A 300 7.09 8.33 8.49
C PRO A 300 6.61 9.15 9.69
N ARG A 301 7.51 9.50 10.61
CA ARG A 301 7.22 10.37 11.77
C ARG A 301 7.19 11.84 11.40
N TRP A 302 7.86 12.20 10.31
CA TRP A 302 8.07 13.55 9.80
C TRP A 302 7.02 14.02 8.79
N ALA A 303 6.03 13.19 8.48
CA ALA A 303 4.97 13.54 7.55
C ALA A 303 3.60 13.11 8.07
N ILE A 304 2.57 13.88 7.70
CA ILE A 304 1.17 13.61 8.01
C ILE A 304 0.27 14.03 6.85
N ALA A 305 -0.82 13.31 6.64
CA ALA A 305 -1.86 13.66 5.68
C ALA A 305 -3.06 14.28 6.42
N TYR A 306 -3.30 15.57 6.22
CA TYR A 306 -4.56 16.19 6.62
C TYR A 306 -5.65 15.81 5.63
N LYS A 307 -6.71 15.21 6.11
CA LYS A 307 -7.87 14.82 5.32
C LYS A 307 -8.92 15.93 5.36
N PHE A 308 -9.42 16.33 4.18
CA PHE A 308 -10.54 17.27 4.15
C PHE A 308 -11.75 16.70 4.90
N PRO A 309 -12.59 17.56 5.48
CA PRO A 309 -13.85 17.12 6.08
C PRO A 309 -14.64 16.26 5.09
N ALA A 310 -15.08 15.09 5.55
CA ALA A 310 -15.86 14.19 4.74
C ALA A 310 -17.21 14.80 4.41
N GLU A 311 -17.68 14.60 3.17
CA GLU A 311 -19.02 15.01 2.74
C GLU A 311 -20.07 14.25 3.58
N GLU A 312 -20.99 14.99 4.20
CA GLU A 312 -22.14 14.47 4.94
C GLU A 312 -23.41 14.57 4.08
N VAL A 313 -24.09 13.43 3.92
CA VAL A 313 -25.33 13.36 3.14
C VAL A 313 -26.42 12.70 3.95
N VAL A 314 -27.66 13.16 3.77
CA VAL A 314 -28.84 12.60 4.43
C VAL A 314 -29.47 11.52 3.57
N THR A 315 -29.77 10.36 4.18
CA THR A 315 -30.53 9.29 3.54
C THR A 315 -31.43 8.59 4.57
N LYS A 316 -32.25 7.63 4.11
CA LYS A 316 -33.15 6.86 4.97
C LYS A 316 -32.51 5.55 5.41
N LEU A 317 -32.60 5.22 6.70
CA LEU A 317 -32.25 3.93 7.25
C LEU A 317 -33.41 2.95 7.04
N LEU A 318 -33.20 1.98 6.14
CA LEU A 318 -34.24 1.02 5.78
C LEU A 318 -34.27 -0.18 6.72
N ASP A 319 -33.10 -0.68 7.13
CA ASP A 319 -32.94 -1.86 7.98
C ASP A 319 -31.57 -1.88 8.63
N ILE A 320 -31.35 -2.78 9.60
CA ILE A 320 -30.08 -3.05 10.24
C ILE A 320 -29.77 -4.55 10.10
N GLU A 321 -28.74 -4.85 9.31
CA GLU A 321 -28.26 -6.20 9.08
C GLU A 321 -27.08 -6.52 10.00
N LEU A 322 -27.03 -7.74 10.52
CA LEU A 322 -25.97 -8.19 11.41
C LEU A 322 -25.03 -9.14 10.69
N SER A 323 -23.72 -8.86 10.80
CA SER A 323 -22.66 -9.76 10.37
C SER A 323 -21.87 -10.30 11.55
N ILE A 324 -21.32 -11.51 11.41
CA ILE A 324 -20.52 -12.17 12.44
C ILE A 324 -19.12 -12.36 11.87
N GLY A 325 -18.15 -11.69 12.48
CA GLY A 325 -16.75 -11.84 12.11
C GLY A 325 -16.13 -13.15 12.60
N ARG A 326 -14.95 -13.49 12.12
CA ARG A 326 -14.21 -14.73 12.47
C ARG A 326 -13.96 -14.93 13.97
N THR A 327 -13.93 -13.85 14.75
CA THR A 327 -13.77 -13.89 16.22
C THR A 327 -15.10 -13.87 16.96
N GLY A 328 -16.22 -14.06 16.26
CA GLY A 328 -17.57 -14.06 16.82
C GLY A 328 -18.17 -12.69 17.07
N VAL A 329 -17.47 -11.59 16.80
CA VAL A 329 -18.01 -10.23 16.97
C VAL A 329 -19.22 -10.04 16.07
N VAL A 330 -20.33 -9.59 16.64
CA VAL A 330 -21.55 -9.24 15.92
C VAL A 330 -21.52 -7.76 15.59
N THR A 331 -21.47 -7.44 14.31
CA THR A 331 -21.34 -6.08 13.80
C THR A 331 -22.62 -5.64 13.10
N PRO A 332 -23.30 -4.56 13.57
CA PRO A 332 -24.46 -4.00 12.89
C PRO A 332 -24.06 -3.14 11.70
N THR A 333 -24.77 -3.32 10.60
CA THR A 333 -24.61 -2.55 9.36
C THR A 333 -25.95 -1.95 8.95
N ALA A 334 -25.99 -0.64 8.77
CA ALA A 334 -27.15 0.07 8.24
C ALA A 334 -27.38 -0.28 6.77
N ILE A 335 -28.60 -0.67 6.43
CA ILE A 335 -29.09 -0.75 5.05
C ILE A 335 -29.81 0.56 4.75
N LEU A 336 -29.34 1.26 3.74
CA LEU A 336 -29.74 2.62 3.42
C LEU A 336 -30.47 2.71 2.10
N GLU A 337 -31.36 3.67 1.97
CA GLU A 337 -31.78 4.12 0.66
C GLU A 337 -30.54 4.62 -0.09
N PRO A 338 -30.27 4.12 -1.33
CA PRO A 338 -29.05 4.45 -2.04
C PRO A 338 -28.85 5.96 -2.22
N VAL A 339 -27.71 6.47 -1.79
CA VAL A 339 -27.37 7.89 -1.86
C VAL A 339 -25.94 8.09 -2.35
N LYS A 340 -25.69 9.17 -3.08
CA LYS A 340 -24.33 9.51 -3.55
C LYS A 340 -23.58 10.24 -2.41
N VAL A 341 -22.40 9.72 -2.09
CA VAL A 341 -21.48 10.30 -1.10
C VAL A 341 -20.07 10.27 -1.71
N ALA A 342 -19.43 11.41 -1.82
CA ALA A 342 -18.08 11.54 -2.40
C ALA A 342 -17.94 10.72 -3.70
N GLY A 343 -18.83 10.97 -4.66
CA GLY A 343 -18.80 10.37 -6.01
C GLY A 343 -19.17 8.89 -6.11
N THR A 344 -19.53 8.20 -5.02
CA THR A 344 -19.97 6.78 -5.06
C THR A 344 -21.38 6.64 -4.48
N THR A 345 -22.12 5.63 -4.97
CA THR A 345 -23.42 5.27 -4.40
C THR A 345 -23.23 4.40 -3.17
N VAL A 346 -23.74 4.87 -2.03
CA VAL A 346 -23.70 4.17 -0.74
C VAL A 346 -25.10 3.65 -0.43
N SER A 347 -25.21 2.35 -0.19
CA SER A 347 -26.42 1.65 0.26
C SER A 347 -26.22 0.90 1.58
N ARG A 348 -25.01 0.89 2.11
CA ARG A 348 -24.66 0.24 3.38
C ARG A 348 -23.65 1.12 4.14
N ALA A 349 -23.82 1.24 5.45
CA ALA A 349 -22.91 2.01 6.30
C ALA A 349 -22.70 1.31 7.65
N SER A 350 -21.52 1.49 8.24
CA SER A 350 -21.21 0.94 9.56
C SER A 350 -22.02 1.63 10.65
N LEU A 351 -22.51 0.84 11.60
CA LEU A 351 -23.10 1.31 12.86
C LEU A 351 -22.19 0.97 14.07
N HIS A 352 -21.02 0.41 13.79
CA HIS A 352 -19.99 0.03 14.74
C HIS A 352 -20.45 -1.01 15.79
N ASN A 353 -21.32 -0.64 16.74
CA ASN A 353 -21.79 -1.49 17.82
C ASN A 353 -23.16 -1.00 18.37
N GLU A 354 -23.72 -1.77 19.29
CA GLU A 354 -25.00 -1.46 19.93
C GLU A 354 -24.98 -0.16 20.74
N ASP A 355 -23.90 0.08 21.50
CA ASP A 355 -23.80 1.26 22.36
C ASP A 355 -23.90 2.54 21.52
N LEU A 356 -23.23 2.57 20.36
CA LEU A 356 -23.28 3.70 19.45
C LEU A 356 -24.68 3.91 18.83
N ILE A 357 -25.41 2.84 18.55
CA ILE A 357 -26.80 2.92 18.07
C ILE A 357 -27.68 3.58 19.14
N HIS A 358 -27.51 3.17 20.40
CA HIS A 358 -28.27 3.72 21.53
C HIS A 358 -27.85 5.15 21.85
N ASP A 359 -26.56 5.45 21.94
CA ASP A 359 -26.02 6.79 22.24
C ASP A 359 -26.49 7.83 21.24
N ARG A 360 -26.63 7.41 19.97
CA ARG A 360 -27.10 8.27 18.88
C ARG A 360 -28.59 8.17 18.61
N ASP A 361 -29.32 7.38 19.41
CA ASP A 361 -30.76 7.08 19.27
C ASP A 361 -31.15 6.80 17.80
N ILE A 362 -30.40 5.85 17.16
CA ILE A 362 -30.64 5.48 15.76
C ILE A 362 -31.74 4.40 15.72
N ARG A 363 -32.78 4.65 14.89
CA ARG A 363 -33.91 3.72 14.72
C ARG A 363 -34.14 3.40 13.25
N ILE A 364 -34.64 2.19 12.98
CA ILE A 364 -35.07 1.82 11.63
C ILE A 364 -36.20 2.79 11.18
N GLY A 365 -36.07 3.29 9.96
CA GLY A 365 -36.96 4.30 9.39
C GLY A 365 -36.49 5.74 9.56
N ASP A 366 -35.46 5.98 10.38
CA ASP A 366 -34.90 7.33 10.55
C ASP A 366 -34.31 7.90 9.26
N SER A 367 -34.38 9.23 9.14
CA SER A 367 -33.42 9.95 8.30
C SER A 367 -32.09 10.02 9.06
N VAL A 368 -31.03 9.58 8.43
CA VAL A 368 -29.69 9.52 9.02
C VAL A 368 -28.69 10.30 8.19
N VAL A 369 -27.71 10.88 8.87
CA VAL A 369 -26.55 11.52 8.24
C VAL A 369 -25.46 10.47 8.06
N VAL A 370 -24.97 10.34 6.83
CA VAL A 370 -23.93 9.37 6.43
C VAL A 370 -22.73 10.11 5.87
N LYS A 371 -21.54 9.67 6.23
CA LYS A 371 -20.26 10.11 5.65
C LYS A 371 -19.36 8.91 5.37
N LYS A 372 -18.27 9.12 4.66
CA LYS A 372 -17.19 8.13 4.53
C LYS A 372 -16.09 8.43 5.52
N ALA A 373 -15.87 7.54 6.49
CA ALA A 373 -14.72 7.61 7.38
C ALA A 373 -13.43 7.40 6.58
N GLY A 374 -12.51 8.38 6.65
CA GLY A 374 -11.25 8.34 5.91
C GLY A 374 -11.41 8.24 4.38
N ASP A 375 -12.51 8.77 3.83
CA ASP A 375 -12.93 8.74 2.42
C ASP A 375 -13.22 7.35 1.83
N ILE A 376 -13.25 6.30 2.66
CA ILE A 376 -13.39 4.91 2.20
C ILE A 376 -14.63 4.24 2.76
N ILE A 377 -14.77 4.17 4.09
CA ILE A 377 -15.80 3.36 4.74
C ILE A 377 -17.02 4.22 5.11
N PRO A 378 -18.22 3.93 4.54
CA PRO A 378 -19.42 4.63 4.95
C PRO A 378 -19.79 4.32 6.40
N GLU A 379 -20.14 5.36 7.17
CA GLU A 379 -20.64 5.25 8.55
C GLU A 379 -21.84 6.15 8.77
N VAL A 380 -22.73 5.76 9.66
CA VAL A 380 -23.84 6.58 10.12
C VAL A 380 -23.34 7.49 11.23
N VAL A 381 -23.40 8.81 11.01
CA VAL A 381 -22.91 9.82 11.96
C VAL A 381 -23.92 10.08 13.07
N ARG A 382 -25.18 10.28 12.70
CA ARG A 382 -26.31 10.60 13.61
C ARG A 382 -27.65 10.38 12.94
N SER A 383 -28.70 10.26 13.75
CA SER A 383 -30.09 10.37 13.31
C SER A 383 -30.52 11.86 13.18
N ILE A 384 -31.65 12.10 12.53
CA ILE A 384 -32.34 13.41 12.46
C ILE A 384 -33.71 13.23 13.13
N PRO A 385 -33.81 13.42 14.44
CA PRO A 385 -35.04 13.13 15.19
C PRO A 385 -36.26 13.91 14.69
N GLU A 386 -36.07 15.12 14.13
CA GLU A 386 -37.15 15.97 13.60
C GLU A 386 -37.81 15.35 12.34
N ARG A 387 -37.15 14.39 11.69
CA ARG A 387 -37.67 13.69 10.50
C ARG A 387 -38.04 12.24 10.80
N ARG A 388 -38.07 11.85 12.07
CA ARG A 388 -38.38 10.48 12.51
C ARG A 388 -39.84 10.15 12.29
N PRO A 389 -40.15 8.97 11.72
CA PRO A 389 -41.51 8.46 11.67
C PRO A 389 -42.08 8.25 13.08
N GLU A 390 -43.40 8.47 13.26
CA GLU A 390 -44.06 8.31 14.57
C GLU A 390 -44.02 6.87 15.10
N ASP A 391 -43.94 5.90 14.21
CA ASP A 391 -43.89 4.45 14.50
C ASP A 391 -42.49 3.90 14.66
N ALA A 392 -41.45 4.75 14.64
CA ALA A 392 -40.07 4.31 14.79
C ALA A 392 -39.77 3.72 16.17
N VAL A 393 -39.31 2.48 16.22
CA VAL A 393 -39.02 1.73 17.45
C VAL A 393 -37.53 1.74 17.74
N THR A 394 -37.16 1.81 19.01
CA THR A 394 -35.80 1.66 19.48
C THR A 394 -35.25 0.29 19.04
N TYR A 395 -34.06 0.29 18.42
CA TYR A 395 -33.40 -0.93 17.98
C TYR A 395 -32.68 -1.63 19.14
N HIS A 396 -32.82 -2.91 19.23
CA HIS A 396 -32.08 -3.77 20.17
C HIS A 396 -31.38 -4.89 19.41
N MET A 397 -30.14 -5.15 19.78
CA MET A 397 -29.41 -6.31 19.26
C MET A 397 -30.09 -7.61 19.74
N PRO A 398 -30.08 -8.68 18.94
CA PRO A 398 -30.63 -9.97 19.36
C PRO A 398 -29.81 -10.54 20.51
N THR A 399 -30.47 -11.35 21.33
CA THR A 399 -29.85 -12.11 22.44
C THR A 399 -29.16 -13.39 21.94
N HIS A 400 -29.50 -13.84 20.74
CA HIS A 400 -28.97 -15.06 20.13
C HIS A 400 -28.31 -14.79 18.78
N CYS A 401 -27.28 -15.56 18.48
CA CYS A 401 -26.55 -15.48 17.23
C CYS A 401 -27.44 -15.73 16.02
N PRO A 402 -27.55 -14.80 15.05
CA PRO A 402 -28.42 -14.99 13.89
C PRO A 402 -27.97 -16.14 12.96
N SER A 403 -26.73 -16.62 13.08
CA SER A 403 -26.19 -17.71 12.26
C SER A 403 -26.37 -19.08 12.89
N CYS A 404 -26.12 -19.22 14.19
CA CYS A 404 -26.12 -20.55 14.86
C CYS A 404 -27.08 -20.70 16.05
N GLY A 405 -27.80 -19.62 16.39
CA GLY A 405 -28.80 -19.65 17.51
C GLY A 405 -28.19 -19.69 18.90
N HIS A 406 -26.86 -19.67 19.06
CA HIS A 406 -26.22 -19.69 20.39
C HIS A 406 -26.38 -18.33 21.08
N GLU A 407 -26.47 -18.31 22.40
CA GLU A 407 -26.58 -17.09 23.19
C GLU A 407 -25.37 -16.18 22.95
N LEU A 408 -25.63 -14.90 22.71
CA LEU A 408 -24.59 -13.87 22.54
C LEU A 408 -24.15 -13.36 23.91
N VAL A 409 -22.85 -13.16 24.07
CA VAL A 409 -22.25 -12.67 25.32
C VAL A 409 -21.47 -11.37 25.08
N ARG A 410 -21.44 -10.53 26.09
CA ARG A 410 -20.52 -9.38 26.15
C ARG A 410 -19.37 -9.76 27.08
N ILE A 411 -18.16 -9.82 26.55
CA ILE A 411 -16.96 -10.13 27.33
C ILE A 411 -16.60 -8.89 28.17
N GLU A 412 -16.22 -9.10 29.43
CA GLU A 412 -15.81 -8.02 30.34
C GLU A 412 -14.67 -7.19 29.71
N GLY A 413 -14.85 -5.87 29.70
CA GLY A 413 -13.91 -4.93 29.04
C GLY A 413 -14.05 -4.81 27.52
N GLU A 414 -15.01 -5.50 26.88
CA GLU A 414 -15.32 -5.35 25.46
C GLU A 414 -16.70 -4.72 25.22
N VAL A 415 -16.81 -3.85 24.23
CA VAL A 415 -18.08 -3.19 23.86
C VAL A 415 -18.96 -4.10 22.98
N ALA A 416 -18.34 -4.98 22.21
CA ALA A 416 -19.00 -5.78 21.19
C ALA A 416 -19.68 -7.03 21.77
N LEU A 417 -20.91 -7.35 21.31
CA LEU A 417 -21.52 -8.65 21.48
C LEU A 417 -20.79 -9.72 20.68
N ARG A 418 -20.71 -10.94 21.23
CA ARG A 418 -20.01 -12.05 20.59
C ARG A 418 -20.81 -13.35 20.63
N CYS A 419 -20.72 -14.08 19.54
CA CYS A 419 -21.01 -15.52 19.50
C CYS A 419 -19.74 -16.29 19.91
N ILE A 420 -19.81 -17.03 21.00
CA ILE A 420 -18.69 -17.83 21.51
C ILE A 420 -18.73 -19.29 21.04
N ASN A 421 -19.69 -19.67 20.21
CA ASN A 421 -19.80 -21.02 19.66
C ASN A 421 -18.73 -21.29 18.62
N PRO A 422 -17.73 -22.16 18.85
CA PRO A 422 -16.67 -22.46 17.89
C PRO A 422 -17.17 -23.15 16.61
N LYS A 423 -18.38 -23.73 16.66
CA LYS A 423 -19.06 -24.38 15.52
C LYS A 423 -20.00 -23.42 14.76
N CYS A 424 -19.95 -22.14 15.04
CA CYS A 424 -20.76 -21.15 14.33
C CYS A 424 -20.36 -21.09 12.86
N GLN A 425 -21.30 -21.36 11.95
CA GLN A 425 -21.04 -21.39 10.50
C GLN A 425 -20.43 -20.09 9.97
N ALA A 426 -20.95 -18.94 10.43
CA ALA A 426 -20.40 -17.65 10.01
C ALA A 426 -18.93 -17.48 10.43
N GLN A 427 -18.56 -17.88 11.65
CA GLN A 427 -17.15 -17.82 12.11
C GLN A 427 -16.26 -18.76 11.31
N LEU A 428 -16.72 -19.96 10.99
CA LEU A 428 -15.98 -20.94 10.18
C LEU A 428 -15.72 -20.39 8.77
N VAL A 429 -16.74 -19.86 8.11
CA VAL A 429 -16.61 -19.26 6.76
C VAL A 429 -15.66 -18.06 6.79
N GLU A 430 -15.79 -17.17 7.76
CA GLU A 430 -14.89 -16.02 7.91
C GLU A 430 -13.44 -16.44 8.23
N GLY A 431 -13.26 -17.53 8.97
CA GLY A 431 -11.96 -18.17 9.20
C GLY A 431 -11.33 -18.69 7.90
N LEU A 432 -12.10 -19.34 7.04
CA LEU A 432 -11.68 -19.81 5.72
C LEU A 432 -11.29 -18.63 4.81
N ILE A 433 -12.10 -17.56 4.77
CA ILE A 433 -11.82 -16.34 4.01
C ILE A 433 -10.52 -15.69 4.49
N HIS A 434 -10.30 -15.62 5.80
CA HIS A 434 -9.07 -15.11 6.37
C HIS A 434 -7.85 -15.95 5.96
N PHE A 435 -7.96 -17.28 6.05
CA PHE A 435 -6.88 -18.20 5.72
C PHE A 435 -6.37 -18.03 4.27
N VAL A 436 -7.28 -17.84 3.32
CA VAL A 436 -6.92 -17.67 1.91
C VAL A 436 -6.51 -16.25 1.54
N SER A 437 -6.64 -15.30 2.46
CA SER A 437 -6.36 -13.89 2.22
C SER A 437 -4.89 -13.62 1.87
N ARG A 438 -4.64 -12.47 1.24
CA ARG A 438 -3.34 -12.06 0.72
C ARG A 438 -2.21 -12.08 1.76
N GLN A 439 -2.50 -11.68 2.99
CA GLN A 439 -1.50 -11.63 4.08
C GLN A 439 -1.31 -12.99 4.78
N ALA A 440 -2.20 -13.94 4.54
CA ALA A 440 -2.13 -15.30 5.06
C ALA A 440 -1.57 -16.23 3.97
N MET A 441 -2.32 -17.25 3.56
CA MET A 441 -1.86 -18.23 2.56
C MET A 441 -1.93 -17.72 1.10
N ASN A 442 -2.50 -16.54 0.85
CA ASN A 442 -2.52 -15.85 -0.45
C ASN A 442 -2.94 -16.75 -1.63
N ILE A 443 -4.09 -17.40 -1.51
CA ILE A 443 -4.61 -18.28 -2.55
C ILE A 443 -5.42 -17.43 -3.57
N ASP A 444 -4.77 -17.01 -4.64
CA ASP A 444 -5.40 -16.18 -5.66
C ASP A 444 -6.58 -16.92 -6.32
N GLY A 445 -7.67 -16.20 -6.53
CA GLY A 445 -8.89 -16.75 -7.13
C GLY A 445 -9.86 -17.36 -6.14
N LEU A 446 -9.46 -17.66 -4.89
CA LEU A 446 -10.32 -18.21 -3.84
C LEU A 446 -10.94 -17.10 -3.00
N GLY A 447 -11.79 -16.26 -3.62
CA GLY A 447 -12.46 -15.14 -2.94
C GLY A 447 -13.69 -15.58 -2.12
N THR A 448 -14.25 -14.61 -1.37
CA THR A 448 -15.40 -14.81 -0.45
C THR A 448 -16.54 -15.61 -1.06
N LYS A 449 -16.96 -15.29 -2.30
CA LYS A 449 -18.09 -15.99 -2.95
C LYS A 449 -17.80 -17.48 -3.21
N ILE A 450 -16.56 -17.80 -3.60
CA ILE A 450 -16.17 -19.18 -3.90
C ILE A 450 -16.04 -19.97 -2.59
N ILE A 451 -15.46 -19.38 -1.54
CA ILE A 451 -15.41 -20.00 -0.19
C ILE A 451 -16.83 -20.29 0.30
N GLN A 452 -17.76 -19.36 0.15
CA GLN A 452 -19.16 -19.57 0.54
C GLN A 452 -19.81 -20.71 -0.26
N GLN A 453 -19.60 -20.79 -1.57
CA GLN A 453 -20.12 -21.91 -2.40
C GLN A 453 -19.53 -23.25 -1.95
N LEU A 454 -18.20 -23.32 -1.77
CA LEU A 454 -17.52 -24.54 -1.34
C LEU A 454 -18.02 -25.02 0.04
N TYR A 455 -18.21 -24.09 0.96
CA TYR A 455 -18.72 -24.39 2.29
C TYR A 455 -20.20 -24.87 2.25
N GLN A 456 -21.05 -24.18 1.47
CA GLN A 456 -22.46 -24.55 1.29
C GLN A 456 -22.63 -25.89 0.56
N SER A 457 -21.71 -26.22 -0.34
CA SER A 457 -21.67 -27.53 -1.01
C SER A 457 -21.00 -28.64 -0.18
N GLU A 458 -20.64 -28.34 1.07
CA GLU A 458 -19.96 -29.26 2.00
C GLU A 458 -18.61 -29.80 1.49
N LEU A 459 -18.00 -29.15 0.51
CA LEU A 459 -16.69 -29.51 -0.06
C LEU A 459 -15.54 -29.11 0.88
N ILE A 460 -15.71 -28.07 1.69
CA ILE A 460 -14.75 -27.64 2.70
C ILE A 460 -15.46 -27.41 4.04
N LYS A 461 -14.87 -27.87 5.14
CA LYS A 461 -15.32 -27.67 6.52
C LYS A 461 -14.28 -26.98 7.38
N ASP A 462 -13.00 -27.15 7.04
CA ASP A 462 -11.85 -26.53 7.67
C ASP A 462 -10.83 -26.05 6.63
N VAL A 463 -9.79 -25.35 7.05
CA VAL A 463 -8.78 -24.76 6.16
C VAL A 463 -7.93 -25.82 5.45
N ALA A 464 -7.79 -27.03 6.02
CA ALA A 464 -7.02 -28.10 5.39
C ALA A 464 -7.77 -28.71 4.20
N ASP A 465 -9.10 -28.72 4.21
CA ASP A 465 -9.92 -29.24 3.11
C ASP A 465 -9.64 -28.52 1.78
N ILE A 466 -9.20 -27.26 1.82
CA ILE A 466 -8.82 -26.48 0.64
C ILE A 466 -7.73 -27.19 -0.17
N PHE A 467 -6.80 -27.86 0.51
CA PHE A 467 -5.70 -28.57 -0.15
C PHE A 467 -6.08 -29.97 -0.65
N TYR A 468 -7.33 -30.40 -0.40
CA TYR A 468 -7.89 -31.65 -0.91
C TYR A 468 -8.77 -31.44 -2.14
N LEU A 469 -9.13 -30.20 -2.50
CA LEU A 469 -9.97 -29.89 -3.64
C LEU A 469 -9.37 -30.38 -4.95
N THR A 470 -10.23 -30.91 -5.80
CA THR A 470 -9.92 -31.45 -7.12
C THR A 470 -10.63 -30.66 -8.22
N GLU A 471 -10.25 -30.92 -9.47
CA GLU A 471 -10.94 -30.35 -10.63
C GLU A 471 -12.43 -30.74 -10.67
N GLU A 472 -12.73 -31.97 -10.31
CA GLU A 472 -14.10 -32.53 -10.26
C GLU A 472 -14.97 -31.78 -9.22
N ASP A 473 -14.38 -31.32 -8.13
CA ASP A 473 -15.07 -30.55 -7.08
C ASP A 473 -15.38 -29.11 -7.55
N LEU A 474 -14.48 -28.52 -8.32
CA LEU A 474 -14.52 -27.11 -8.68
C LEU A 474 -15.32 -26.81 -9.95
N LEU A 475 -15.28 -27.68 -10.97
CA LEU A 475 -15.96 -27.47 -12.24
C LEU A 475 -17.49 -27.30 -12.11
N PRO A 476 -18.21 -27.99 -11.20
CA PRO A 476 -19.65 -27.83 -11.05
C PRO A 476 -20.08 -26.52 -10.41
N LEU A 477 -19.15 -25.76 -9.83
CA LEU A 477 -19.48 -24.51 -9.12
C LEU A 477 -19.86 -23.39 -10.11
N ASP A 478 -20.76 -22.50 -9.67
CA ASP A 478 -21.22 -21.38 -10.50
C ASP A 478 -20.05 -20.49 -10.93
N ARG A 479 -20.01 -20.15 -12.21
CA ARG A 479 -18.98 -19.32 -12.88
C ARG A 479 -17.54 -19.86 -12.77
N MET A 480 -17.39 -21.19 -12.69
CA MET A 480 -16.11 -21.89 -12.67
C MET A 480 -15.88 -22.60 -14.03
N GLY A 481 -15.23 -21.91 -14.97
CA GLY A 481 -14.78 -22.52 -16.22
C GLY A 481 -13.38 -23.13 -16.09
N GLN A 482 -12.96 -24.01 -17.01
CA GLN A 482 -11.71 -24.76 -16.98
C GLN A 482 -10.49 -23.89 -16.61
N LYS A 483 -10.24 -22.81 -17.34
CA LYS A 483 -9.10 -21.91 -17.09
C LYS A 483 -9.06 -21.35 -15.66
N LYS A 484 -10.23 -21.09 -15.07
CA LYS A 484 -10.32 -20.57 -13.71
C LYS A 484 -10.03 -21.65 -12.68
N VAL A 485 -10.48 -22.87 -12.95
CA VAL A 485 -10.19 -24.06 -12.14
C VAL A 485 -8.69 -24.37 -12.17
N ASP A 486 -8.08 -24.40 -13.35
CA ASP A 486 -6.64 -24.64 -13.50
C ASP A 486 -5.80 -23.61 -12.73
N ASN A 487 -6.14 -22.32 -12.86
CA ASN A 487 -5.46 -21.24 -12.13
C ASN A 487 -5.64 -21.37 -10.62
N LEU A 488 -6.84 -21.75 -10.16
CA LEU A 488 -7.12 -21.91 -8.73
C LEU A 488 -6.35 -23.09 -8.14
N LEU A 489 -6.32 -24.24 -8.82
CA LEU A 489 -5.57 -25.41 -8.38
C LEU A 489 -4.06 -25.14 -8.35
N ALA A 490 -3.54 -24.37 -9.35
CA ALA A 490 -2.16 -23.93 -9.33
C ALA A 490 -1.86 -23.00 -8.15
N ALA A 491 -2.76 -22.06 -7.81
CA ALA A 491 -2.62 -21.18 -6.66
C ALA A 491 -2.66 -21.95 -5.31
N ILE A 492 -3.55 -22.94 -5.19
CA ILE A 492 -3.59 -23.83 -4.02
C ILE A 492 -2.28 -24.62 -3.89
N GLN A 493 -1.76 -25.15 -4.98
CA GLN A 493 -0.50 -25.87 -4.96
C GLN A 493 0.69 -24.97 -4.56
N GLN A 494 0.76 -23.76 -5.12
CA GLN A 494 1.77 -22.77 -4.77
C GLN A 494 1.70 -22.35 -3.30
N ALA A 495 0.50 -22.21 -2.74
CA ALA A 495 0.31 -21.80 -1.35
C ALA A 495 0.89 -22.81 -0.33
N LYS A 496 1.05 -24.08 -0.70
CA LYS A 496 1.71 -25.09 0.15
C LYS A 496 3.15 -24.75 0.48
N ASP A 497 3.81 -23.97 -0.37
CA ASP A 497 5.20 -23.56 -0.20
C ASP A 497 5.40 -22.30 0.64
N ASN A 498 4.32 -21.66 1.09
CA ASN A 498 4.40 -20.47 1.94
C ASN A 498 5.16 -20.75 3.24
N SER A 499 5.82 -19.72 3.77
CA SER A 499 6.58 -19.82 5.01
C SER A 499 5.67 -19.93 6.25
N LEU A 500 6.21 -20.46 7.34
CA LEU A 500 5.46 -20.76 8.57
C LEU A 500 4.69 -19.55 9.13
N GLU A 501 5.22 -18.33 9.04
CA GLU A 501 4.52 -17.12 9.51
C GLU A 501 3.20 -16.86 8.79
N ASN A 502 3.13 -17.18 7.50
CA ASN A 502 1.91 -17.07 6.72
C ASN A 502 0.85 -18.07 7.20
N LEU A 503 1.27 -19.30 7.50
CA LEU A 503 0.39 -20.33 8.06
C LEU A 503 -0.11 -19.93 9.45
N LEU A 504 0.77 -19.49 10.36
CA LEU A 504 0.42 -19.07 11.71
C LEU A 504 -0.59 -17.91 11.70
N PHE A 505 -0.35 -16.91 10.85
CA PHE A 505 -1.31 -15.81 10.68
C PHE A 505 -2.63 -16.32 10.08
N GLY A 506 -2.57 -17.21 9.09
CA GLY A 506 -3.71 -17.80 8.41
C GLY A 506 -4.61 -18.64 9.32
N LEU A 507 -4.05 -19.35 10.29
CA LEU A 507 -4.80 -20.09 11.30
C LEU A 507 -5.70 -19.19 12.16
N GLY A 508 -5.49 -17.88 12.14
CA GLY A 508 -6.39 -16.90 12.73
C GLY A 508 -6.40 -16.91 14.26
N ILE A 509 -5.31 -17.31 14.89
CA ILE A 509 -5.14 -17.31 16.35
C ILE A 509 -5.45 -15.92 16.91
N ARG A 510 -6.29 -15.85 17.92
CA ARG A 510 -6.71 -14.57 18.52
C ARG A 510 -5.48 -13.80 19.03
N HIS A 511 -5.45 -12.49 18.82
CA HIS A 511 -4.36 -11.57 19.16
C HIS A 511 -3.05 -11.79 18.41
N LEU A 512 -2.90 -12.85 17.61
CA LEU A 512 -1.71 -13.12 16.81
C LEU A 512 -1.82 -12.40 15.46
N GLY A 513 -1.15 -11.25 15.33
CA GLY A 513 -1.03 -10.48 14.09
C GLY A 513 0.15 -10.92 13.22
N VAL A 514 0.27 -10.34 12.03
CA VAL A 514 1.34 -10.67 11.06
C VAL A 514 2.74 -10.60 11.70
N LYS A 515 3.05 -9.50 12.42
CA LYS A 515 4.36 -9.33 13.06
C LYS A 515 4.66 -10.39 14.11
N ALA A 516 3.70 -10.65 15.01
CA ALA A 516 3.87 -11.64 16.05
C ALA A 516 4.00 -13.06 15.46
N SER A 517 3.27 -13.37 14.38
CA SER A 517 3.43 -14.62 13.62
C SER A 517 4.86 -14.76 13.05
N GLN A 518 5.41 -13.69 12.50
CA GLN A 518 6.78 -13.67 12.00
C GLN A 518 7.81 -13.89 13.12
N VAL A 519 7.68 -13.17 14.23
CA VAL A 519 8.58 -13.30 15.40
C VAL A 519 8.58 -14.73 15.94
N LEU A 520 7.39 -15.35 16.05
CA LEU A 520 7.27 -16.74 16.52
C LEU A 520 7.86 -17.73 15.50
N ALA A 521 7.57 -17.55 14.22
CA ALA A 521 8.08 -18.42 13.17
C ALA A 521 9.61 -18.35 13.06
N GLU A 522 10.20 -17.16 13.14
CA GLU A 522 11.64 -16.95 13.13
C GLU A 522 12.32 -17.62 14.35
N LYS A 523 11.77 -17.45 15.55
CA LYS A 523 12.35 -17.99 16.79
C LYS A 523 12.26 -19.51 16.88
N TYR A 524 11.09 -20.09 16.55
CA TYR A 524 10.84 -21.53 16.72
C TYR A 524 11.07 -22.34 15.46
N GLU A 525 11.17 -21.70 14.29
CA GLU A 525 11.52 -22.28 13.00
C GLU A 525 10.53 -23.31 12.43
N THR A 526 9.90 -24.12 13.27
CA THR A 526 8.96 -25.16 12.89
C THR A 526 7.70 -25.14 13.73
N ILE A 527 6.57 -25.57 13.17
CA ILE A 527 5.33 -25.71 13.93
C ILE A 527 5.48 -26.72 15.08
N ASP A 528 6.29 -27.75 14.91
CA ASP A 528 6.48 -28.81 15.92
C ASP A 528 7.11 -28.27 17.20
N ARG A 529 8.06 -27.33 17.09
CA ARG A 529 8.62 -26.64 18.27
C ARG A 529 7.59 -25.75 18.94
N LEU A 530 6.72 -25.07 18.16
CA LEU A 530 5.64 -24.27 18.71
C LEU A 530 4.55 -25.10 19.44
N LEU A 531 4.33 -26.36 19.06
CA LEU A 531 3.37 -27.24 19.72
C LEU A 531 3.78 -27.63 21.15
N THR A 532 5.01 -27.34 21.57
CA THR A 532 5.55 -27.71 22.90
C THR A 532 5.91 -26.52 23.77
N VAL A 533 5.68 -25.27 23.29
CA VAL A 533 6.04 -24.05 24.04
C VAL A 533 5.09 -23.80 25.20
N THR A 534 5.61 -23.17 26.25
CA THR A 534 4.84 -22.69 27.38
C THR A 534 4.55 -21.19 27.30
N GLU A 535 3.51 -20.74 28.00
CA GLU A 535 3.17 -19.32 28.08
C GLU A 535 4.34 -18.48 28.62
N ALA A 536 5.05 -18.98 29.63
CA ALA A 536 6.22 -18.31 30.22
C ALA A 536 7.35 -18.08 29.19
N GLU A 537 7.65 -19.08 28.35
CA GLU A 537 8.66 -18.97 27.29
C GLU A 537 8.27 -17.94 26.21
N LEU A 538 6.97 -17.84 25.91
CA LEU A 538 6.49 -16.89 24.90
C LEU A 538 6.52 -15.46 25.38
N VAL A 539 6.22 -15.19 26.66
CA VAL A 539 6.22 -13.83 27.25
C VAL A 539 7.64 -13.24 27.33
N GLU A 540 8.68 -14.06 27.41
CA GLU A 540 10.07 -13.59 27.35
C GLU A 540 10.48 -13.03 25.98
N ILE A 541 9.67 -13.26 24.95
CA ILE A 541 9.97 -12.79 23.59
C ILE A 541 9.55 -11.31 23.48
N HIS A 542 10.46 -10.48 23.03
CA HIS A 542 10.15 -9.09 22.71
C HIS A 542 9.01 -9.02 21.68
N ASP A 543 8.02 -8.15 21.88
CA ASP A 543 6.80 -8.02 21.07
C ASP A 543 5.71 -9.08 21.29
N ILE A 544 5.89 -10.06 22.17
CA ILE A 544 4.87 -11.05 22.55
C ILE A 544 4.41 -10.74 23.99
N GLY A 545 3.21 -10.19 24.13
CA GLY A 545 2.59 -9.95 25.44
C GLY A 545 1.77 -11.13 25.96
N ASP A 546 1.39 -11.08 27.25
CA ASP A 546 0.64 -12.15 27.96
C ASP A 546 -0.59 -12.64 27.18
N LYS A 547 -1.39 -11.71 26.62
CA LYS A 547 -2.60 -12.05 25.86
C LYS A 547 -2.32 -12.85 24.57
N VAL A 548 -1.22 -12.55 23.90
CA VAL A 548 -0.79 -13.27 22.70
C VAL A 548 -0.27 -14.65 23.09
N ALA A 549 0.60 -14.71 24.10
CA ALA A 549 1.18 -15.95 24.62
C ALA A 549 0.07 -16.95 25.04
N GLN A 550 -0.86 -16.51 25.88
CA GLN A 550 -2.00 -17.32 26.33
C GLN A 550 -2.85 -17.80 25.15
N SER A 551 -3.16 -16.91 24.18
CA SER A 551 -3.96 -17.29 23.01
C SER A 551 -3.27 -18.33 22.14
N VAL A 552 -1.96 -18.24 21.93
CA VAL A 552 -1.17 -19.19 21.14
C VAL A 552 -1.14 -20.55 21.82
N VAL A 553 -0.81 -20.62 23.11
CA VAL A 553 -0.73 -21.88 23.85
C VAL A 553 -2.10 -22.56 23.90
N THR A 554 -3.16 -21.84 24.30
CA THR A 554 -4.54 -22.38 24.35
C THR A 554 -4.98 -22.92 22.99
N TYR A 555 -4.64 -22.23 21.89
CA TYR A 555 -4.98 -22.68 20.54
C TYR A 555 -4.23 -23.96 20.15
N LEU A 556 -2.91 -24.02 20.39
CA LEU A 556 -2.07 -25.15 20.00
C LEU A 556 -2.23 -26.40 20.91
N GLU A 557 -2.73 -26.23 22.13
CA GLU A 557 -3.07 -27.34 23.02
C GLU A 557 -4.36 -28.07 22.63
N ASN A 558 -5.24 -27.44 21.84
CA ASN A 558 -6.50 -28.00 21.41
C ASN A 558 -6.28 -29.20 20.49
N GLU A 559 -6.89 -30.34 20.82
CA GLU A 559 -6.74 -31.60 20.07
C GLU A 559 -7.26 -31.49 18.63
N ASP A 560 -8.36 -30.76 18.39
CA ASP A 560 -8.92 -30.56 17.04
C ASP A 560 -7.95 -29.76 16.18
N ILE A 561 -7.24 -28.81 16.78
CA ILE A 561 -6.20 -28.00 16.07
C ILE A 561 -4.97 -28.84 15.76
N ARG A 562 -4.56 -29.72 16.68
CA ARG A 562 -3.48 -30.68 16.42
C ARG A 562 -3.81 -31.62 15.27
N ALA A 563 -5.04 -32.11 15.23
CA ALA A 563 -5.56 -32.93 14.13
C ALA A 563 -5.58 -32.12 12.80
N LEU A 564 -6.00 -30.85 12.84
CA LEU A 564 -5.98 -29.95 11.69
C LEU A 564 -4.56 -29.74 11.16
N ILE A 565 -3.59 -29.49 12.05
CA ILE A 565 -2.17 -29.33 11.67
C ILE A 565 -1.65 -30.62 11.03
N GLN A 566 -2.02 -31.80 11.57
CA GLN A 566 -1.62 -33.07 10.97
C GLN A 566 -2.22 -33.24 9.56
N LYS A 567 -3.48 -32.89 9.37
CA LYS A 567 -4.19 -32.93 8.08
C LYS A 567 -3.51 -31.99 7.03
N LEU A 568 -3.02 -30.83 7.46
CA LEU A 568 -2.22 -29.92 6.61
C LEU A 568 -0.86 -30.55 6.25
N LYS A 569 -0.17 -31.19 7.21
CA LYS A 569 1.10 -31.90 6.96
C LYS A 569 0.92 -33.03 5.95
N ASP A 570 -0.18 -33.80 6.03
CA ASP A 570 -0.49 -34.90 5.12
C ASP A 570 -0.64 -34.43 3.66
N LYS A 571 -1.00 -33.14 3.47
CA LYS A 571 -1.06 -32.50 2.14
C LYS A 571 0.21 -31.73 1.78
N HIS A 572 1.29 -31.93 2.52
CA HIS A 572 2.60 -31.32 2.30
C HIS A 572 2.59 -29.78 2.35
N VAL A 573 1.72 -29.19 3.19
CA VAL A 573 1.79 -27.78 3.50
C VAL A 573 3.04 -27.51 4.32
N ASN A 574 3.83 -26.53 3.94
CA ASN A 574 5.09 -26.20 4.61
C ASN A 574 4.87 -25.77 6.06
N MET A 575 5.62 -26.39 6.98
CA MET A 575 5.56 -26.16 8.44
C MET A 575 6.84 -25.50 8.96
N ILE A 576 7.68 -24.97 8.07
CA ILE A 576 9.02 -24.46 8.38
C ILE A 576 9.10 -23.01 7.97
N TYR A 577 9.76 -22.20 8.79
CA TYR A 577 10.12 -20.82 8.46
C TYR A 577 11.13 -20.79 7.31
N LYS A 578 10.83 -20.01 6.25
CA LYS A 578 11.67 -19.89 5.05
C LYS A 578 12.34 -18.51 4.94
N GLY A 579 12.14 -17.62 5.90
CA GLY A 579 12.79 -16.32 5.94
C GLY A 579 14.27 -16.42 6.29
N ILE A 580 14.99 -15.33 6.07
CA ILE A 580 16.40 -15.20 6.50
C ILE A 580 16.38 -15.01 8.01
N LYS A 581 17.02 -15.90 8.76
CA LYS A 581 17.16 -15.75 10.20
C LYS A 581 18.26 -14.74 10.50
N THR A 582 17.98 -13.85 11.43
CA THR A 582 19.00 -12.94 11.96
C THR A 582 20.17 -13.70 12.60
N SER A 583 19.94 -14.95 13.08
CA SER A 583 20.95 -15.83 13.69
C SER A 583 21.79 -16.62 12.67
N ASP A 584 21.30 -16.85 11.45
CA ASP A 584 21.99 -17.64 10.43
C ASP A 584 22.90 -16.80 9.52
N ILE A 585 22.88 -15.49 9.73
CA ILE A 585 23.89 -14.61 9.20
C ILE A 585 25.12 -14.89 10.08
N GLU A 586 26.00 -15.83 9.66
CA GLU A 586 27.38 -15.90 10.15
C GLU A 586 28.05 -14.58 9.76
N GLY A 587 27.60 -13.50 10.43
CA GLY A 587 28.16 -12.19 10.26
C GLY A 587 29.61 -12.20 10.76
N HIS A 588 30.47 -11.50 10.05
CA HIS A 588 31.82 -11.30 10.55
C HIS A 588 31.79 -10.67 11.95
N PRO A 589 32.60 -11.13 12.90
CA PRO A 589 32.61 -10.65 14.30
C PRO A 589 32.69 -9.12 14.44
N GLU A 590 33.23 -8.46 13.44
CA GLU A 590 33.40 -7.01 13.37
C GLU A 590 32.07 -6.25 13.10
N PHE A 591 31.09 -6.91 12.49
CA PHE A 591 29.79 -6.32 12.12
C PHE A 591 28.61 -6.95 12.86
N SER A 592 28.71 -8.24 13.17
CA SER A 592 27.61 -8.99 13.78
C SER A 592 27.19 -8.40 15.13
N GLY A 593 25.88 -8.11 15.25
CA GLY A 593 25.28 -7.51 16.44
C GLY A 593 25.49 -6.02 16.61
N LYS A 594 26.33 -5.36 15.79
CA LYS A 594 26.56 -3.91 15.86
C LYS A 594 25.44 -3.11 15.23
N THR A 595 25.10 -1.99 15.83
CA THR A 595 24.21 -0.98 15.27
C THR A 595 25.03 0.04 14.49
N ILE A 596 24.84 0.11 13.17
CA ILE A 596 25.64 0.94 12.26
C ILE A 596 24.76 2.01 11.60
N VAL A 597 25.27 3.23 11.48
CA VAL A 597 24.61 4.34 10.78
C VAL A 597 25.45 4.75 9.59
N LEU A 598 24.82 4.89 8.42
CA LEU A 598 25.42 5.45 7.21
C LEU A 598 25.05 6.93 7.11
N THR A 599 26.02 7.82 6.87
CA THR A 599 25.79 9.25 6.69
C THR A 599 26.69 9.83 5.61
N GLY A 600 26.25 10.91 4.95
CA GLY A 600 26.98 11.50 3.82
C GLY A 600 26.81 10.73 2.52
N LYS A 601 27.47 11.21 1.47
CA LYS A 601 27.45 10.59 0.13
C LYS A 601 28.55 9.54 0.03
N LEU A 602 28.17 8.29 -0.27
CA LEU A 602 29.10 7.23 -0.61
C LEU A 602 29.35 7.25 -2.12
N HIS A 603 30.60 7.07 -2.54
CA HIS A 603 31.03 7.15 -3.94
C HIS A 603 31.35 5.79 -4.56
N GLN A 604 31.73 4.80 -3.75
CA GLN A 604 32.12 3.50 -4.22
C GLN A 604 30.98 2.48 -4.28
N MET A 605 29.87 2.77 -3.59
CA MET A 605 28.65 1.97 -3.61
C MET A 605 27.46 2.83 -3.18
N THR A 606 26.24 2.41 -3.54
CA THR A 606 25.03 3.07 -3.05
C THR A 606 24.81 2.78 -1.57
N ARG A 607 24.15 3.71 -0.85
CA ARG A 607 23.77 3.50 0.56
C ARG A 607 22.95 2.22 0.74
N ASN A 608 22.13 1.87 -0.25
CA ASN A 608 21.30 0.67 -0.22
C ASN A 608 22.14 -0.61 -0.33
N GLU A 609 23.14 -0.62 -1.20
CA GLU A 609 24.11 -1.73 -1.32
C GLU A 609 24.92 -1.87 -0.04
N ALA A 610 25.42 -0.75 0.50
CA ALA A 610 26.12 -0.74 1.79
C ALA A 610 25.25 -1.29 2.92
N SER A 611 23.98 -0.85 2.99
CA SER A 611 23.02 -1.33 3.99
C SER A 611 22.70 -2.81 3.85
N LYS A 612 22.48 -3.28 2.62
CA LYS A 612 22.21 -4.71 2.34
C LYS A 612 23.45 -5.57 2.69
N TRP A 613 24.63 -5.11 2.33
CA TRP A 613 25.86 -5.81 2.66
C TRP A 613 26.11 -5.87 4.18
N LEU A 614 25.98 -4.74 4.89
CA LEU A 614 26.09 -4.69 6.35
C LEU A 614 25.09 -5.59 7.05
N ALA A 615 23.83 -5.59 6.57
CA ALA A 615 22.81 -6.50 7.08
C ALA A 615 23.16 -7.97 6.81
N SER A 616 23.74 -8.30 5.65
CA SER A 616 24.22 -9.66 5.35
C SER A 616 25.40 -10.10 6.24
N GLN A 617 26.13 -9.13 6.84
CA GLN A 617 27.17 -9.38 7.82
C GLN A 617 26.68 -9.36 9.27
N GLY A 618 25.37 -9.36 9.50
CA GLY A 618 24.76 -9.41 10.84
C GLY A 618 24.68 -8.06 11.56
N ALA A 619 24.95 -6.94 10.87
CA ALA A 619 24.82 -5.61 11.45
C ALA A 619 23.37 -5.11 11.38
N LYS A 620 22.95 -4.35 12.37
CA LYS A 620 21.70 -3.60 12.39
C LYS A 620 21.93 -2.20 11.82
N VAL A 621 21.51 -1.96 10.59
CA VAL A 621 21.61 -0.61 10.00
C VAL A 621 20.45 0.25 10.43
N THR A 622 20.73 1.45 10.96
CA THR A 622 19.73 2.41 11.43
C THR A 622 19.92 3.78 10.77
N SER A 623 18.86 4.57 10.70
CA SER A 623 18.90 5.88 10.08
C SER A 623 19.33 7.01 11.01
N SER A 624 19.35 6.79 12.33
CA SER A 624 19.65 7.84 13.33
C SER A 624 20.76 7.43 14.29
N VAL A 625 21.64 8.38 14.61
CA VAL A 625 22.71 8.21 15.60
C VAL A 625 22.13 8.35 17.00
N THR A 626 22.30 7.33 17.83
CA THR A 626 21.85 7.28 19.23
C THR A 626 22.99 6.78 20.12
N LYS A 627 22.81 6.79 21.44
CA LYS A 627 23.77 6.21 22.39
C LYS A 627 24.03 4.70 22.17
N ASN A 628 23.12 4.03 21.46
CA ASN A 628 23.21 2.60 21.13
C ASN A 628 23.80 2.36 19.72
N THR A 629 24.33 3.39 19.08
CA THR A 629 25.02 3.27 17.79
C THR A 629 26.48 2.89 18.06
N ASP A 630 26.95 1.82 17.47
CA ASP A 630 28.34 1.33 17.66
C ASP A 630 29.29 1.99 16.67
N VAL A 631 28.87 2.16 15.40
CA VAL A 631 29.71 2.71 14.33
C VAL A 631 28.91 3.64 13.46
N VAL A 632 29.53 4.73 13.02
CA VAL A 632 29.02 5.61 11.98
C VAL A 632 29.97 5.56 10.77
N ILE A 633 29.44 5.16 9.61
CA ILE A 633 30.18 5.20 8.36
C ILE A 633 29.87 6.52 7.67
N ALA A 634 30.89 7.36 7.52
CA ALA A 634 30.78 8.72 7.00
C ALA A 634 31.35 8.81 5.58
N GLY A 635 30.47 9.11 4.62
CA GLY A 635 30.86 9.54 3.27
C GLY A 635 31.09 11.04 3.20
N GLU A 636 31.15 11.57 1.99
CA GLU A 636 31.32 13.01 1.72
C GLU A 636 30.08 13.79 2.21
N ASP A 637 30.30 15.00 2.73
CA ASP A 637 29.25 15.88 3.27
C ASP A 637 28.36 15.23 4.37
N ALA A 638 28.96 14.42 5.23
CA ALA A 638 28.30 13.80 6.35
C ALA A 638 27.87 14.86 7.39
N GLY A 639 26.66 15.39 7.29
CA GLY A 639 26.10 16.51 8.06
C GLY A 639 25.97 16.28 9.58
N SER A 640 24.82 16.65 10.15
CA SER A 640 24.54 16.63 11.60
C SER A 640 24.79 15.28 12.31
N LYS A 641 24.64 14.17 11.60
CA LYS A 641 24.86 12.81 12.15
C LYS A 641 26.33 12.57 12.50
N LEU A 642 27.27 13.08 11.69
CA LEU A 642 28.70 12.99 11.99
C LEU A 642 29.05 13.80 13.26
N THR A 643 28.53 15.03 13.36
CA THR A 643 28.73 15.89 14.54
C THR A 643 28.14 15.23 15.79
N LYS A 644 26.97 14.62 15.68
CA LYS A 644 26.33 13.91 16.79
C LYS A 644 27.12 12.66 17.21
N ALA A 645 27.65 11.90 16.24
CA ALA A 645 28.51 10.75 16.53
C ALA A 645 29.78 11.18 17.29
N GLN A 646 30.42 12.25 16.87
CA GLN A 646 31.59 12.86 17.55
C GLN A 646 31.25 13.28 18.98
N SER A 647 30.09 13.94 19.16
CA SER A 647 29.66 14.40 20.51
C SER A 647 29.33 13.23 21.47
N LEU A 648 28.93 12.10 20.94
CA LEU A 648 28.60 10.88 21.68
C LEU A 648 29.81 9.93 21.84
N GLY A 649 30.96 10.25 21.21
CA GLY A 649 32.16 9.40 21.27
C GLY A 649 32.01 8.07 20.52
N ILE A 650 31.15 8.03 19.52
CA ILE A 650 30.89 6.83 18.70
C ILE A 650 32.02 6.65 17.71
N GLU A 651 32.38 5.40 17.42
CA GLU A 651 33.40 5.04 16.42
C GLU A 651 32.95 5.49 15.03
N ILE A 652 33.83 6.18 14.29
CA ILE A 652 33.53 6.71 12.96
C ILE A 652 34.49 6.08 11.97
N TRP A 653 33.93 5.47 10.92
CA TRP A 653 34.69 4.99 9.76
C TRP A 653 34.47 5.91 8.57
N THR A 654 35.51 6.12 7.80
CA THR A 654 35.38 6.72 6.46
C THR A 654 34.84 5.69 5.48
N GLU A 655 34.29 6.12 4.35
CA GLU A 655 33.87 5.20 3.28
C GLU A 655 35.02 4.27 2.86
N GLN A 656 36.24 4.81 2.73
CA GLN A 656 37.41 4.00 2.35
C GLN A 656 37.72 2.90 3.37
N GLN A 657 37.66 3.20 4.66
CA GLN A 657 37.86 2.20 5.72
C GLN A 657 36.78 1.12 5.68
N PHE A 658 35.54 1.49 5.36
CA PHE A 658 34.45 0.52 5.21
C PHE A 658 34.67 -0.38 3.98
N VAL A 659 35.06 0.18 2.84
CA VAL A 659 35.34 -0.56 1.60
C VAL A 659 36.56 -1.48 1.77
N ASP A 660 37.60 -1.03 2.47
CA ASP A 660 38.78 -1.84 2.74
C ASP A 660 38.41 -3.08 3.57
N LYS A 661 37.58 -2.90 4.62
CA LYS A 661 37.04 -4.00 5.42
C LYS A 661 36.14 -4.94 4.60
N GLN A 662 35.35 -4.40 3.69
CA GLN A 662 34.53 -5.21 2.78
C GLN A 662 35.40 -6.07 1.85
N ASN A 663 36.46 -5.50 1.29
CA ASN A 663 37.38 -6.20 0.40
C ASN A 663 38.19 -7.29 1.12
N GLU A 664 38.60 -7.03 2.38
CA GLU A 664 39.29 -8.03 3.23
C GLU A 664 38.40 -9.25 3.50
N LEU A 665 37.09 -9.07 3.57
CA LEU A 665 36.13 -10.17 3.81
C LEU A 665 35.70 -10.89 2.54
N ASN A 666 35.85 -10.27 1.37
CA ASN A 666 35.53 -10.90 0.08
C ASN A 666 36.76 -11.58 -0.56
N SER A 667 37.95 -11.43 0.03
CA SER A 667 39.18 -12.05 -0.41
C SER A 667 39.48 -13.35 0.36
#